data_0b7a0d990316bec2eafa21219495c305
#
_entry.id   0b7a0d990316bec2eafa21219495c305
#
_cell.length_a   1.000
_cell.length_b   1.000
_cell.length_c   1.000
_cell.angle_alpha   90.00
_cell.angle_beta   90.00
_cell.angle_gamma   90.00
#
_symmetry.space_group_name_H-M   'P 1'
#
loop_
_entity.id
_entity.type
_entity.pdbx_description
1 polymer ?
#
loop_
_entity_poly.entity_id
_entity_poly.type
_entity_poly.pdbx_seq_one_letter_code
_entity_poly.pdbx_strand_id
1 'polypeptide(L)'
;MRVALVSPYSWTYPGGVTRHIEALADELGAAGHEVRILAPSDPDDRTSELLHRGARPQVRPADPRLMALGRTVGFPANGAVSNLAPTPGSVTSLRRMIEAEAFDVVHVHEPVAPLVGWDALCSVSAPLVGTFHCYSTNAVSNGAANLLGARRRLNRLRVRIAVSEAAAWTGERFYGGRYRIIPNGVALPATARAATTVEGDDGAPLRILFVGQGVERKGLSVLLRAFEALRDHVPATLTIVGAGHDEVAPLLLDGRGVLAVGKVDDERKRVELAGADVLCAPSLGGESFGMVLTEAFAAGTPVIASDLPGYAEVVRDRIDGLLLPRGDASALAEALRELALDRPRCRALGRAAAQRAERYAWPRVAEEVLEAYADAIAVPQVSGRVRRGAVNAGLVPADLGPRRPPRRLPSLEPAPEPGVRPGLALARRAGLAVASVAGLVLALFAVSRIGLDRVAGSLLASSPVWVLAGLGLMCSSMVLRGLAWHSILRAALPGSGVRRIDALQGTFIGVLMSATLPARLGEPSRALIVARRLGRARSALPVVLGTLVSQTLLNLVALLVLGIVMFSSLNLFDGHHAALLLVAVGPLAIALSLVMAPALVPRGARSRSARLHGLLVGMRAALVRVRAGLSVFGQPRLAIPAVAAQLSAWAIQWIACYVLLVALGLDGRAGLGAAAGVLFAVNVTAALPATPSNVGIFQAACVVVLTGAYHVSSADALGYGIILQAVEIATAVVMGMPALVKEGLSWRDVRLRALHAAPVELGARGGAVGRRGTAEVEA
;
A
#
# COMPACT_ATOMS: atom_id res chain seq x y z
N MET A 1 -4.31 29.63 30.93
CA MET A 1 -3.48 29.76 29.73
C MET A 1 -4.37 29.86 28.52
N ARG A 2 -3.93 30.59 27.50
CA ARG A 2 -4.56 30.58 26.18
C ARG A 2 -3.80 29.61 25.27
N VAL A 3 -4.46 28.53 24.84
CA VAL A 3 -3.87 27.40 24.10
C VAL A 3 -4.44 27.33 22.70
N ALA A 4 -3.56 27.26 21.68
CA ALA A 4 -3.95 26.92 20.32
C ALA A 4 -3.67 25.44 20.02
N LEU A 5 -4.70 24.68 19.62
CA LEU A 5 -4.60 23.32 19.13
C LEU A 5 -4.68 23.33 17.62
N VAL A 6 -3.58 23.03 16.94
CA VAL A 6 -3.47 23.07 15.46
C VAL A 6 -3.61 21.67 14.89
N SER A 7 -4.63 21.46 14.05
CA SER A 7 -4.85 20.23 13.30
C SER A 7 -4.53 20.40 11.82
N PRO A 8 -3.77 19.52 11.19
CA PRO A 8 -3.63 19.53 9.73
C PRO A 8 -4.82 18.87 9.03
N TYR A 9 -5.68 18.15 9.78
CA TYR A 9 -6.78 17.34 9.25
C TYR A 9 -8.12 18.04 9.36
N SER A 10 -9.04 17.69 8.45
CA SER A 10 -10.38 18.24 8.41
C SER A 10 -11.17 17.98 9.70
N TRP A 11 -11.88 19.02 10.15
CA TRP A 11 -12.79 18.97 11.28
C TRP A 11 -14.09 18.25 10.94
N THR A 12 -14.56 18.40 9.72
CA THR A 12 -15.82 17.82 9.21
C THR A 12 -15.67 16.43 8.58
N TYR A 13 -14.43 15.97 8.39
CA TYR A 13 -14.12 14.56 8.10
C TYR A 13 -13.28 13.95 9.23
N PRO A 14 -13.86 13.77 10.43
CA PRO A 14 -13.11 13.47 11.63
C PRO A 14 -12.47 12.08 11.58
N GLY A 15 -11.20 12.05 11.94
CA GLY A 15 -10.42 10.84 12.20
C GLY A 15 -10.04 10.73 13.68
N GLY A 16 -9.17 9.80 14.03
CA GLY A 16 -8.67 9.62 15.39
C GLY A 16 -8.00 10.88 15.96
N VAL A 17 -7.20 11.58 15.17
CA VAL A 17 -6.51 12.81 15.59
C VAL A 17 -7.52 13.94 15.87
N THR A 18 -8.53 14.11 15.02
CA THR A 18 -9.58 15.14 15.21
C THR A 18 -10.34 14.90 16.52
N ARG A 19 -10.73 13.64 16.78
CA ARG A 19 -11.42 13.26 18.04
C ARG A 19 -10.53 13.45 19.27
N HIS A 20 -9.24 13.15 19.14
CA HIS A 20 -8.28 13.40 20.22
C HIS A 20 -8.17 14.89 20.55
N ILE A 21 -8.10 15.77 19.52
CA ILE A 21 -8.04 17.22 19.70
C ILE A 21 -9.30 17.75 20.36
N GLU A 22 -10.48 17.28 19.93
CA GLU A 22 -11.76 17.66 20.47
C GLU A 22 -11.87 17.33 21.97
N ALA A 23 -11.59 16.08 22.35
CA ALA A 23 -11.65 15.66 23.74
C ALA A 23 -10.59 16.36 24.61
N LEU A 24 -9.38 16.57 24.08
CA LEU A 24 -8.35 17.34 24.78
C LEU A 24 -8.79 18.79 25.00
N ALA A 25 -9.44 19.41 24.00
CA ALA A 25 -9.97 20.77 24.12
C ALA A 25 -11.07 20.88 25.18
N ASP A 26 -11.90 19.84 25.31
CA ASP A 26 -12.94 19.77 26.33
C ASP A 26 -12.33 19.70 27.73
N GLU A 27 -11.34 18.84 27.96
CA GLU A 27 -10.66 18.70 29.26
C GLU A 27 -9.86 19.95 29.64
N LEU A 28 -9.14 20.56 28.68
CA LEU A 28 -8.44 21.81 28.95
C LEU A 28 -9.40 22.95 29.26
N GLY A 29 -10.56 23.01 28.59
CA GLY A 29 -11.62 23.95 28.88
C GLY A 29 -12.22 23.74 30.26
N ALA A 30 -12.48 22.48 30.63
CA ALA A 30 -12.96 22.12 31.99
C ALA A 30 -11.95 22.47 33.09
N ALA A 31 -10.64 22.40 32.78
CA ALA A 31 -9.56 22.84 33.66
C ALA A 31 -9.37 24.38 33.69
N GLY A 32 -10.26 25.16 33.07
CA GLY A 32 -10.24 26.63 33.10
C GLY A 32 -9.26 27.29 32.11
N HIS A 33 -8.84 26.60 31.08
CA HIS A 33 -7.98 27.17 30.04
C HIS A 33 -8.80 27.68 28.85
N GLU A 34 -8.37 28.78 28.24
CA GLU A 34 -8.96 29.26 26.99
C GLU A 34 -8.35 28.51 25.81
N VAL A 35 -9.18 27.76 25.08
CA VAL A 35 -8.73 26.92 23.98
C VAL A 35 -9.28 27.40 22.66
N ARG A 36 -8.41 27.46 21.63
CA ARG A 36 -8.77 27.64 20.22
C ARG A 36 -8.32 26.44 19.43
N ILE A 37 -9.20 25.97 18.54
CA ILE A 37 -8.93 24.85 17.63
C ILE A 37 -8.75 25.43 16.23
N LEU A 38 -7.55 25.35 15.69
CA LEU A 38 -7.23 25.81 14.34
C LEU A 38 -7.16 24.60 13.41
N ALA A 39 -8.24 24.36 12.66
CA ALA A 39 -8.37 23.19 11.82
C ALA A 39 -9.06 23.53 10.48
N PRO A 40 -8.71 22.85 9.37
CA PRO A 40 -9.51 22.93 8.15
C PRO A 40 -10.92 22.42 8.40
N SER A 41 -11.90 23.01 7.73
CA SER A 41 -13.31 22.61 7.81
C SER A 41 -13.96 22.72 6.45
N ASP A 42 -14.61 21.66 6.02
CA ASP A 42 -15.25 21.57 4.72
C ASP A 42 -16.75 21.80 4.87
N PRO A 43 -17.33 22.74 4.13
CA PRO A 43 -18.78 22.95 4.11
C PRO A 43 -19.49 21.77 3.42
N ASP A 44 -20.75 21.55 3.75
CA ASP A 44 -21.58 20.51 3.11
C ASP A 44 -22.06 21.01 1.74
N ASP A 45 -21.20 20.88 0.74
CA ASP A 45 -21.48 21.24 -0.64
C ASP A 45 -20.90 20.21 -1.62
N ARG A 46 -21.35 20.31 -2.88
CA ARG A 46 -20.95 19.42 -3.97
C ARG A 46 -19.43 19.44 -4.24
N THR A 47 -18.77 20.57 -3.98
CA THR A 47 -17.33 20.70 -4.16
C THR A 47 -16.58 19.85 -3.13
N SER A 48 -17.00 19.89 -1.87
CA SER A 48 -16.43 19.06 -0.81
C SER A 48 -16.63 17.56 -1.12
N GLU A 49 -17.81 17.16 -1.57
CA GLU A 49 -18.10 15.79 -1.99
C GLU A 49 -17.15 15.34 -3.13
N LEU A 50 -16.94 16.19 -4.14
CA LEU A 50 -16.04 15.90 -5.26
C LEU A 50 -14.57 15.75 -4.80
N LEU A 51 -14.10 16.65 -3.95
CA LEU A 51 -12.72 16.64 -3.43
C LEU A 51 -12.44 15.44 -2.51
N HIS A 52 -13.49 14.83 -1.96
CA HIS A 52 -13.41 13.68 -1.05
C HIS A 52 -13.99 12.39 -1.65
N ARG A 53 -13.97 12.27 -3.00
CA ARG A 53 -14.34 11.04 -3.73
C ARG A 53 -15.77 10.55 -3.45
N GLY A 54 -16.72 11.48 -3.36
CA GLY A 54 -18.12 11.19 -3.09
C GLY A 54 -18.48 11.06 -1.60
N ALA A 55 -17.51 11.23 -0.69
CA ALA A 55 -17.81 11.29 0.73
C ALA A 55 -18.33 12.68 1.11
N ARG A 56 -19.43 12.72 1.88
CA ARG A 56 -19.95 13.98 2.43
C ARG A 56 -19.34 14.33 3.76
N PRO A 57 -19.14 15.62 4.06
CA PRO A 57 -18.72 16.05 5.38
C PRO A 57 -19.77 15.70 6.44
N GLN A 58 -19.32 15.43 7.65
CA GLN A 58 -20.25 15.27 8.77
C GLN A 58 -20.81 16.63 9.18
N VAL A 59 -22.13 16.72 9.28
CA VAL A 59 -22.79 17.87 9.91
C VAL A 59 -22.50 17.80 11.42
N ARG A 60 -21.78 18.77 11.92
CA ARG A 60 -21.39 18.88 13.34
C ARG A 60 -21.99 20.13 13.95
N PRO A 61 -22.34 20.12 15.24
CA PRO A 61 -22.69 21.33 15.94
C PRO A 61 -21.57 22.39 15.82
N ALA A 62 -21.95 23.66 15.77
CA ALA A 62 -20.98 24.75 15.76
C ALA A 62 -20.17 24.75 17.05
N ASP A 63 -18.86 24.61 16.94
CA ASP A 63 -17.95 24.74 18.08
C ASP A 63 -17.37 26.17 18.09
N PRO A 64 -17.66 26.98 19.12
CA PRO A 64 -17.18 28.37 19.18
C PRO A 64 -15.65 28.48 19.32
N ARG A 65 -14.97 27.37 19.66
CA ARG A 65 -13.51 27.31 19.74
C ARG A 65 -12.86 27.08 18.37
N LEU A 66 -13.65 26.63 17.37
CA LEU A 66 -13.13 26.28 16.05
C LEU A 66 -12.87 27.52 15.19
N MET A 67 -11.65 27.67 14.74
CA MET A 67 -11.20 28.64 13.77
C MET A 67 -10.89 27.91 12.45
N ALA A 68 -11.77 28.04 11.45
CA ALA A 68 -11.70 27.29 10.21
C ALA A 68 -10.57 27.81 9.30
N LEU A 69 -9.65 26.93 8.88
CA LEU A 69 -8.50 27.25 8.04
C LEU A 69 -8.75 27.07 6.53
N GLY A 70 -9.97 26.71 6.13
CA GLY A 70 -10.33 26.45 4.74
C GLY A 70 -10.63 24.98 4.45
N ARG A 71 -10.71 24.63 3.16
CA ARG A 71 -11.12 23.30 2.69
C ARG A 71 -9.96 22.31 2.60
N THR A 72 -10.31 21.02 2.61
CA THR A 72 -9.36 19.91 2.44
C THR A 72 -9.56 19.15 1.13
N VAL A 73 -8.60 18.29 0.84
CA VAL A 73 -8.66 17.31 -0.23
C VAL A 73 -8.30 15.94 0.35
N GLY A 74 -9.03 14.92 -0.06
CA GLY A 74 -8.81 13.54 0.39
C GLY A 74 -7.65 12.87 -0.35
N PHE A 75 -6.51 12.68 0.31
CA PHE A 75 -5.35 11.97 -0.20
C PHE A 75 -5.26 10.54 0.39
N PRO A 76 -4.96 9.52 -0.41
CA PRO A 76 -4.70 8.18 0.12
C PRO A 76 -3.34 8.18 0.86
N ALA A 77 -3.37 7.90 2.15
CA ALA A 77 -2.17 7.80 2.98
C ALA A 77 -2.30 6.65 3.99
N ASN A 78 -1.26 5.84 4.14
CA ASN A 78 -1.18 4.73 5.12
C ASN A 78 -2.40 3.78 5.13
N GLY A 79 -2.98 3.50 3.93
CA GLY A 79 -4.16 2.64 3.80
C GLY A 79 -5.49 3.25 4.29
N ALA A 80 -5.52 4.57 4.49
CA ALA A 80 -6.72 5.37 4.78
C ALA A 80 -6.73 6.64 3.92
N VAL A 81 -7.79 7.44 4.03
CA VAL A 81 -7.86 8.75 3.40
C VAL A 81 -7.45 9.80 4.44
N SER A 82 -6.42 10.58 4.15
CA SER A 82 -6.01 11.75 4.93
C SER A 82 -6.56 13.01 4.27
N ASN A 83 -7.38 13.77 5.00
CA ASN A 83 -8.02 14.98 4.50
C ASN A 83 -7.17 16.20 4.93
N LEU A 84 -6.31 16.67 4.02
CA LEU A 84 -5.35 17.75 4.27
C LEU A 84 -5.74 19.00 3.49
N ALA A 85 -5.45 20.18 4.04
CA ALA A 85 -5.66 21.46 3.36
C ALA A 85 -4.47 21.79 2.43
N PRO A 86 -4.64 21.73 1.09
CA PRO A 86 -3.55 21.91 0.15
C PRO A 86 -3.35 23.37 -0.27
N THR A 87 -4.17 24.31 0.21
CA THR A 87 -4.21 25.67 -0.32
C THR A 87 -3.30 26.65 0.45
N PRO A 88 -2.62 27.59 -0.23
CA PRO A 88 -1.91 28.69 0.41
C PRO A 88 -2.83 29.55 1.29
N GLY A 89 -4.13 29.61 0.98
CA GLY A 89 -5.15 30.31 1.77
C GLY A 89 -5.26 29.78 3.21
N SER A 90 -5.14 28.47 3.40
CA SER A 90 -5.17 27.87 4.74
C SER A 90 -3.98 28.31 5.59
N VAL A 91 -2.80 28.45 4.97
CA VAL A 91 -1.59 28.94 5.61
C VAL A 91 -1.72 30.43 5.99
N THR A 92 -2.24 31.27 5.08
CA THR A 92 -2.44 32.69 5.38
C THR A 92 -3.49 32.92 6.45
N SER A 93 -4.55 32.09 6.47
CA SER A 93 -5.56 32.13 7.54
C SER A 93 -4.97 31.75 8.89
N LEU A 94 -4.17 30.66 8.94
CA LEU A 94 -3.46 30.23 10.14
C LEU A 94 -2.61 31.36 10.74
N ARG A 95 -1.75 32.01 9.91
CA ARG A 95 -0.88 33.11 10.36
C ARG A 95 -1.67 34.27 10.92
N ARG A 96 -2.70 34.69 10.19
CA ARG A 96 -3.57 35.81 10.60
C ARG A 96 -4.24 35.53 11.96
N MET A 97 -4.72 34.31 12.16
CA MET A 97 -5.37 33.91 13.40
C MET A 97 -4.39 33.83 14.57
N ILE A 98 -3.17 33.30 14.34
CA ILE A 98 -2.13 33.25 15.37
C ILE A 98 -1.61 34.64 15.73
N GLU A 99 -1.49 35.55 14.75
CA GLU A 99 -1.08 36.94 14.99
C GLU A 99 -2.15 37.77 15.69
N ALA A 100 -3.44 37.48 15.47
CA ALA A 100 -4.54 38.18 16.08
C ALA A 100 -4.75 37.83 17.58
N GLU A 101 -4.31 36.64 17.99
CA GLU A 101 -4.46 36.17 19.38
C GLU A 101 -3.10 35.87 20.01
N ALA A 102 -2.90 36.32 21.25
CA ALA A 102 -1.68 36.03 22.02
C ALA A 102 -1.81 34.69 22.73
N PHE A 103 -1.25 33.65 22.16
CA PHE A 103 -1.23 32.30 22.74
C PHE A 103 -0.03 32.10 23.66
N ASP A 104 -0.26 31.50 24.84
CA ASP A 104 0.80 31.07 25.75
C ASP A 104 1.52 29.82 25.22
N VAL A 105 0.78 28.92 24.53
CA VAL A 105 1.30 27.70 23.90
C VAL A 105 0.56 27.42 22.59
N VAL A 106 1.31 26.97 21.58
CA VAL A 106 0.74 26.44 20.33
C VAL A 106 1.12 24.95 20.22
N HIS A 107 0.10 24.11 20.25
CA HIS A 107 0.24 22.66 20.20
C HIS A 107 -0.13 22.16 18.80
N VAL A 108 0.82 21.64 18.06
CA VAL A 108 0.63 21.16 16.68
C VAL A 108 0.50 19.63 16.71
N HIS A 109 -0.66 19.13 16.29
CA HIS A 109 -0.89 17.69 16.13
C HIS A 109 -0.39 17.23 14.77
N GLU A 110 0.28 16.07 14.74
CA GLU A 110 0.95 15.50 13.56
C GLU A 110 1.82 16.52 12.81
N PRO A 111 2.85 17.09 13.47
CA PRO A 111 3.64 18.19 12.93
C PRO A 111 4.49 17.81 11.70
N VAL A 112 4.51 16.53 11.33
CA VAL A 112 5.11 16.04 10.08
C VAL A 112 4.24 16.31 8.86
N ALA A 113 2.92 16.52 9.06
CA ALA A 113 1.99 16.82 7.98
C ALA A 113 2.34 18.18 7.33
N PRO A 114 2.48 18.22 5.99
CA PRO A 114 2.89 19.43 5.27
C PRO A 114 1.82 20.53 5.34
N LEU A 115 2.22 21.74 4.90
CA LEU A 115 1.42 22.95 4.81
C LEU A 115 1.04 23.52 6.18
N VAL A 116 -0.17 23.29 6.67
CA VAL A 116 -0.66 23.85 7.94
C VAL A 116 0.28 23.54 9.11
N GLY A 117 0.65 22.28 9.30
CA GLY A 117 1.57 21.86 10.35
C GLY A 117 2.96 22.46 10.21
N TRP A 118 3.51 22.46 9.00
CA TRP A 118 4.85 23.03 8.73
C TRP A 118 4.89 24.54 8.87
N ASP A 119 3.82 25.23 8.47
CA ASP A 119 3.75 26.68 8.61
C ASP A 119 3.59 27.10 10.07
N ALA A 120 2.76 26.39 10.84
CA ALA A 120 2.66 26.61 12.28
C ALA A 120 4.04 26.53 12.96
N LEU A 121 4.86 25.53 12.60
CA LEU A 121 6.21 25.40 13.11
C LEU A 121 7.14 26.56 12.70
N CYS A 122 6.89 27.25 11.59
CA CYS A 122 7.76 28.31 11.08
C CYS A 122 7.33 29.71 11.49
N SER A 123 6.03 29.95 11.61
CA SER A 123 5.46 31.29 11.74
C SER A 123 5.20 31.73 13.18
N VAL A 124 5.14 30.76 14.12
CA VAL A 124 4.77 31.02 15.51
C VAL A 124 5.97 31.39 16.37
N SER A 125 5.82 32.42 17.20
CA SER A 125 6.82 32.83 18.21
C SER A 125 6.54 32.25 19.61
N ALA A 126 5.33 31.85 19.90
CA ALA A 126 4.94 31.20 21.15
C ALA A 126 5.64 29.84 21.33
N PRO A 127 5.73 29.32 22.56
CA PRO A 127 6.20 27.98 22.84
C PRO A 127 5.48 26.93 22.02
N LEU A 128 6.24 26.10 21.27
CA LEU A 128 5.71 25.08 20.39
C LEU A 128 5.79 23.70 21.02
N VAL A 129 4.64 23.01 21.10
CA VAL A 129 4.53 21.59 21.46
C VAL A 129 4.04 20.83 20.25
N GLY A 130 4.50 19.60 20.05
CA GLY A 130 4.05 18.79 18.92
C GLY A 130 3.73 17.38 19.34
N THR A 131 2.51 16.89 19.01
CA THR A 131 2.09 15.49 19.23
C THR A 131 2.14 14.68 17.94
N PHE A 132 2.85 13.57 17.98
CA PHE A 132 3.04 12.62 16.89
C PHE A 132 2.11 11.42 17.09
N HIS A 133 1.19 11.22 16.14
CA HIS A 133 0.17 10.18 16.20
C HIS A 133 0.48 8.98 15.33
N CYS A 134 1.39 9.10 14.36
CA CYS A 134 1.61 8.08 13.35
C CYS A 134 2.81 7.18 13.66
N TYR A 135 2.60 5.86 13.48
CA TYR A 135 3.66 4.88 13.36
C TYR A 135 3.92 4.57 11.89
N SER A 136 5.15 4.73 11.43
CA SER A 136 5.54 4.47 10.04
C SER A 136 6.95 3.90 9.94
N THR A 137 7.11 2.80 9.22
CA THR A 137 8.41 2.23 8.84
C THR A 137 8.84 2.63 7.44
N ASN A 138 8.08 3.48 6.74
CA ASN A 138 8.33 3.85 5.35
C ASN A 138 9.48 4.86 5.26
N ALA A 139 10.68 4.36 4.92
CA ALA A 139 11.86 5.20 4.77
C ALA A 139 11.79 6.17 3.59
N VAL A 140 11.01 5.85 2.55
CA VAL A 140 10.89 6.70 1.35
C VAL A 140 10.07 7.95 1.66
N SER A 141 8.88 7.80 2.23
CA SER A 141 8.02 8.95 2.55
C SER A 141 8.63 9.84 3.61
N ASN A 142 9.19 9.25 4.69
CA ASN A 142 9.86 10.00 5.76
C ASN A 142 11.17 10.64 5.26
N GLY A 143 11.90 9.97 4.36
CA GLY A 143 13.09 10.53 3.71
C GLY A 143 12.76 11.71 2.80
N ALA A 144 11.69 11.63 2.00
CA ALA A 144 11.21 12.73 1.18
C ALA A 144 10.80 13.94 2.03
N ALA A 145 10.07 13.71 3.14
CA ALA A 145 9.74 14.78 4.08
C ALA A 145 11.00 15.48 4.64
N ASN A 146 12.06 14.71 4.94
CA ASN A 146 13.33 15.28 5.41
C ASN A 146 14.07 16.09 4.32
N LEU A 147 14.07 15.62 3.07
CA LEU A 147 14.60 16.41 1.95
C LEU A 147 13.89 17.75 1.79
N LEU A 148 12.58 17.78 2.03
CA LEU A 148 11.77 19.00 2.06
C LEU A 148 11.94 19.81 3.37
N GLY A 149 12.84 19.40 4.28
CA GLY A 149 13.20 20.15 5.47
C GLY A 149 12.33 19.90 6.70
N ALA A 150 11.61 18.76 6.78
CA ALA A 150 10.79 18.42 7.96
C ALA A 150 11.58 18.44 9.25
N ARG A 151 12.75 17.77 9.31
CA ARG A 151 13.62 17.73 10.50
C ARG A 151 13.99 19.12 11.00
N ARG A 152 14.31 20.05 10.08
CA ARG A 152 14.65 21.42 10.42
C ARG A 152 13.49 22.16 11.08
N ARG A 153 12.26 21.98 10.56
CA ARG A 153 11.06 22.60 11.13
C ARG A 153 10.72 22.00 12.51
N LEU A 154 10.81 20.69 12.64
CA LEU A 154 10.54 19.98 13.89
C LEU A 154 11.54 20.33 15.00
N ASN A 155 12.75 20.80 14.67
CA ASN A 155 13.71 21.30 15.67
C ASN A 155 13.24 22.57 16.40
N ARG A 156 12.16 23.23 15.94
CA ARG A 156 11.55 24.38 16.64
C ARG A 156 10.62 23.97 17.78
N LEU A 157 10.21 22.70 17.84
CA LEU A 157 9.41 22.17 18.95
C LEU A 157 10.26 22.20 20.24
N ARG A 158 9.70 22.79 21.30
CA ARG A 158 10.31 22.77 22.64
C ARG A 158 10.04 21.45 23.35
N VAL A 159 8.83 20.92 23.20
CA VAL A 159 8.45 19.59 23.71
C VAL A 159 7.83 18.77 22.56
N ARG A 160 8.25 17.53 22.48
CA ARG A 160 7.67 16.55 21.54
C ARG A 160 6.96 15.45 22.33
N ILE A 161 5.71 15.24 22.01
CA ILE A 161 4.86 14.19 22.57
C ILE A 161 4.67 13.12 21.51
N ALA A 162 4.66 11.86 21.91
CA ALA A 162 4.24 10.77 21.06
C ALA A 162 3.15 9.95 21.79
N VAL A 163 2.13 9.52 21.05
CA VAL A 163 1.02 8.78 21.66
C VAL A 163 1.39 7.35 22.06
N SER A 164 2.57 6.88 21.65
CA SER A 164 3.06 5.52 21.93
C SER A 164 4.58 5.44 21.69
N GLU A 165 5.20 4.40 22.21
CA GLU A 165 6.60 4.06 21.90
C GLU A 165 6.80 3.83 20.38
N ALA A 166 5.79 3.25 19.71
CA ALA A 166 5.80 3.04 18.27
C ALA A 166 5.83 4.38 17.49
N ALA A 167 5.03 5.35 17.90
CA ALA A 167 5.04 6.70 17.31
C ALA A 167 6.36 7.42 17.63
N ALA A 168 6.85 7.32 18.87
CA ALA A 168 8.15 7.88 19.29
C ALA A 168 9.31 7.31 18.49
N TRP A 169 9.33 5.99 18.27
CA TRP A 169 10.34 5.34 17.44
C TRP A 169 10.39 5.91 16.01
N THR A 170 9.21 6.15 15.40
CA THR A 170 9.14 6.79 14.09
C THR A 170 9.75 8.19 14.11
N GLY A 171 9.38 8.98 15.11
CA GLY A 171 9.89 10.33 15.29
C GLY A 171 11.40 10.36 15.50
N GLU A 172 11.93 9.58 16.44
CA GLU A 172 13.36 9.51 16.75
C GLU A 172 14.19 9.00 15.57
N ARG A 173 13.71 7.95 14.88
CA ARG A 173 14.43 7.34 13.77
C ARG A 173 14.57 8.27 12.57
N PHE A 174 13.50 8.95 12.18
CA PHE A 174 13.48 9.74 10.95
C PHE A 174 13.78 11.22 11.17
N TYR A 175 13.35 11.78 12.29
CA TYR A 175 13.40 13.22 12.55
C TYR A 175 14.32 13.59 13.73
N GLY A 176 14.66 12.61 14.56
CA GLY A 176 15.47 12.82 15.77
C GLY A 176 14.66 13.55 16.86
N GLY A 177 15.35 13.93 17.92
CA GLY A 177 14.75 14.56 19.10
C GLY A 177 14.40 13.56 20.19
N ARG A 178 13.79 14.05 21.27
CA ARG A 178 13.30 13.24 22.40
C ARG A 178 11.80 13.36 22.47
N TYR A 179 11.14 12.27 22.82
CA TYR A 179 9.69 12.22 22.88
C TYR A 179 9.24 11.80 24.27
N ARG A 180 8.28 12.55 24.84
CA ARG A 180 7.52 12.15 26.01
C ARG A 180 6.36 11.28 25.53
N ILE A 181 6.14 10.12 26.14
CA ILE A 181 5.01 9.28 25.82
C ILE A 181 3.83 9.73 26.63
N ILE A 182 2.81 10.27 25.94
CA ILE A 182 1.51 10.62 26.52
C ILE A 182 0.46 9.92 25.64
N PRO A 183 -0.27 8.91 26.17
CA PRO A 183 -1.19 8.11 25.37
C PRO A 183 -2.42 8.90 24.92
N ASN A 184 -3.17 8.34 23.98
CA ASN A 184 -4.50 8.87 23.68
C ASN A 184 -5.43 8.62 24.86
N GLY A 185 -6.27 9.60 25.15
CA GLY A 185 -7.28 9.50 26.19
C GLY A 185 -8.52 8.70 25.78
N VAL A 186 -9.26 8.21 26.78
CA VAL A 186 -10.57 7.59 26.63
C VAL A 186 -11.53 8.16 27.68
N ALA A 187 -12.80 8.36 27.29
CA ALA A 187 -13.84 8.72 28.22
C ALA A 187 -14.27 7.50 29.05
N LEU A 188 -14.13 7.58 30.35
CA LEU A 188 -14.66 6.56 31.26
C LEU A 188 -16.16 6.79 31.47
N PRO A 189 -16.96 5.72 31.58
CA PRO A 189 -18.40 5.88 31.94
C PRO A 189 -18.54 6.52 33.29
N ALA A 190 -19.47 7.49 33.42
CA ALA A 190 -19.71 8.29 34.64
C ALA A 190 -20.11 7.45 35.87
N THR A 191 -20.77 6.34 35.63
CA THR A 191 -20.95 5.29 36.64
C THR A 191 -19.99 4.17 36.21
N ALA A 192 -19.09 3.80 37.11
CA ALA A 192 -18.47 2.49 37.02
C ALA A 192 -19.68 1.52 36.99
N ARG A 193 -20.16 1.20 35.79
CA ARG A 193 -21.06 0.08 35.62
C ARG A 193 -20.22 -1.06 36.16
N ALA A 194 -20.50 -1.41 37.43
CA ALA A 194 -20.11 -2.70 37.91
C ALA A 194 -20.41 -3.60 36.72
N ALA A 195 -19.34 -4.18 36.15
CA ALA A 195 -19.49 -5.06 35.02
C ALA A 195 -20.75 -5.83 35.35
N THR A 196 -21.88 -5.40 34.78
CA THR A 196 -23.10 -6.14 34.88
C THR A 196 -22.70 -7.39 34.14
N THR A 197 -22.05 -8.25 34.92
CA THR A 197 -22.20 -9.65 34.78
C THR A 197 -23.70 -9.82 34.73
N VAL A 198 -24.31 -9.62 33.56
CA VAL A 198 -25.42 -10.45 33.23
C VAL A 198 -24.82 -11.80 33.57
N GLU A 199 -25.28 -12.43 34.68
CA GLU A 199 -25.11 -13.85 34.89
C GLU A 199 -25.68 -14.47 33.65
N GLY A 200 -24.85 -14.43 32.56
CA GLY A 200 -25.25 -14.82 31.25
C GLY A 200 -25.27 -16.32 31.29
N ASP A 201 -26.40 -16.87 30.96
CA ASP A 201 -26.61 -18.23 30.58
C ASP A 201 -25.34 -18.74 29.91
N ASP A 202 -24.62 -19.68 30.52
CA ASP A 202 -23.38 -20.28 29.99
C ASP A 202 -23.59 -20.92 28.60
N GLY A 203 -24.86 -21.01 28.15
CA GLY A 203 -25.28 -21.45 26.81
C GLY A 203 -25.45 -20.34 25.77
N ALA A 204 -25.40 -19.06 26.16
CA ALA A 204 -25.62 -17.95 25.21
C ALA A 204 -24.48 -17.85 24.16
N PRO A 205 -24.79 -17.46 22.91
CA PRO A 205 -23.77 -17.26 21.86
C PRO A 205 -22.70 -16.25 22.27
N LEU A 206 -21.44 -16.51 21.89
CA LEU A 206 -20.34 -15.54 22.07
C LEU A 206 -20.58 -14.31 21.18
N ARG A 207 -20.73 -13.13 21.80
CA ARG A 207 -20.93 -11.86 21.10
C ARG A 207 -19.60 -11.23 20.78
N ILE A 208 -19.19 -11.34 19.53
CA ILE A 208 -17.92 -10.82 19.00
C ILE A 208 -18.20 -9.46 18.34
N LEU A 209 -17.36 -8.47 18.63
CA LEU A 209 -17.45 -7.14 18.03
C LEU A 209 -16.19 -6.84 17.22
N PHE A 210 -16.38 -6.22 16.06
CA PHE A 210 -15.35 -5.53 15.31
C PHE A 210 -15.72 -4.06 15.15
N VAL A 211 -14.78 -3.16 15.44
CA VAL A 211 -14.97 -1.71 15.23
C VAL A 211 -13.86 -1.18 14.33
N GLY A 212 -14.22 -0.77 13.12
CA GLY A 212 -13.26 -0.23 12.17
C GLY A 212 -13.81 -0.11 10.77
N GLN A 213 -13.10 0.63 9.92
CA GLN A 213 -13.42 0.72 8.49
C GLN A 213 -13.18 -0.63 7.80
N GLY A 214 -13.92 -0.93 6.74
CA GLY A 214 -13.78 -2.12 5.90
C GLY A 214 -12.50 -2.15 5.05
N VAL A 215 -11.43 -1.49 5.50
CA VAL A 215 -10.13 -1.47 4.83
C VAL A 215 -9.27 -2.65 5.24
N GLU A 216 -8.48 -3.16 4.30
CA GLU A 216 -7.70 -4.39 4.48
C GLU A 216 -6.78 -4.36 5.69
N ARG A 217 -6.09 -3.22 5.94
CA ARG A 217 -5.16 -3.11 7.07
C ARG A 217 -5.80 -3.37 8.43
N LYS A 218 -7.12 -3.21 8.56
CA LYS A 218 -7.88 -3.51 9.78
C LYS A 218 -8.15 -5.01 9.97
N GLY A 219 -7.84 -5.84 8.97
CA GLY A 219 -7.87 -7.30 9.09
C GLY A 219 -9.25 -7.92 9.18
N LEU A 220 -10.32 -7.20 8.76
CA LEU A 220 -11.69 -7.72 8.80
C LEU A 220 -11.81 -9.09 8.10
N SER A 221 -11.11 -9.29 6.97
CA SER A 221 -11.09 -10.57 6.26
C SER A 221 -10.48 -11.72 7.08
N VAL A 222 -9.55 -11.43 7.99
CA VAL A 222 -8.98 -12.42 8.92
C VAL A 222 -10.02 -12.84 9.94
N LEU A 223 -10.73 -11.85 10.51
CA LEU A 223 -11.80 -12.11 11.48
C LEU A 223 -12.95 -12.89 10.86
N LEU A 224 -13.40 -12.53 9.65
CA LEU A 224 -14.51 -13.24 8.99
C LEU A 224 -14.19 -14.72 8.80
N ARG A 225 -12.97 -15.07 8.43
CA ARG A 225 -12.54 -16.47 8.30
C ARG A 225 -12.43 -17.19 9.62
N ALA A 226 -11.90 -16.51 10.65
CA ALA A 226 -11.85 -17.06 11.99
C ALA A 226 -13.27 -17.30 12.53
N PHE A 227 -14.19 -16.38 12.29
CA PHE A 227 -15.58 -16.50 12.69
C PHE A 227 -16.30 -17.63 11.94
N GLU A 228 -16.11 -17.76 10.62
CA GLU A 228 -16.69 -18.83 9.82
C GLU A 228 -16.25 -20.21 10.33
N ALA A 229 -14.97 -20.37 10.72
CA ALA A 229 -14.50 -21.62 11.31
C ALA A 229 -15.03 -21.83 12.74
N LEU A 230 -15.15 -20.76 13.54
CA LEU A 230 -15.60 -20.83 14.93
C LEU A 230 -17.05 -21.27 15.06
N ARG A 231 -17.97 -20.67 14.29
CA ARG A 231 -19.42 -20.87 14.43
C ARG A 231 -19.90 -22.28 14.13
N ASP A 232 -19.07 -23.06 13.43
CA ASP A 232 -19.35 -24.49 13.18
C ASP A 232 -19.05 -25.36 14.42
N HIS A 233 -18.37 -24.78 15.45
CA HIS A 233 -17.96 -25.49 16.66
C HIS A 233 -18.63 -24.94 17.94
N VAL A 234 -18.92 -23.62 17.99
CA VAL A 234 -19.57 -22.98 19.14
C VAL A 234 -20.56 -21.92 18.67
N PRO A 235 -21.68 -21.69 19.39
CA PRO A 235 -22.60 -20.61 19.08
C PRO A 235 -21.90 -19.27 19.22
N ALA A 236 -21.90 -18.46 18.14
CA ALA A 236 -21.29 -17.14 18.13
C ALA A 236 -22.03 -16.19 17.18
N THR A 237 -21.98 -14.90 17.48
CA THR A 237 -22.47 -13.80 16.64
C THR A 237 -21.34 -12.77 16.45
N LEU A 238 -21.28 -12.15 15.27
CA LEU A 238 -20.31 -11.13 14.94
C LEU A 238 -21.02 -9.84 14.52
N THR A 239 -20.84 -8.79 15.29
CA THR A 239 -21.28 -7.43 14.95
C THR A 239 -20.10 -6.65 14.37
N ILE A 240 -20.31 -5.98 13.22
CA ILE A 240 -19.30 -5.16 12.53
C ILE A 240 -19.77 -3.71 12.52
N VAL A 241 -19.04 -2.85 13.21
CA VAL A 241 -19.26 -1.40 13.27
C VAL A 241 -18.21 -0.69 12.41
N GLY A 242 -18.64 0.24 11.54
CA GLY A 242 -17.76 1.05 10.70
C GLY A 242 -17.60 0.58 9.27
N ALA A 243 -18.09 -0.63 8.94
CA ALA A 243 -18.22 -1.15 7.58
C ALA A 243 -19.66 -1.57 7.31
N GLY A 244 -20.19 -1.19 6.15
CA GLY A 244 -21.56 -1.50 5.75
C GLY A 244 -21.71 -2.86 5.11
N HIS A 245 -22.96 -3.29 4.93
CA HIS A 245 -23.28 -4.58 4.29
C HIS A 245 -22.60 -4.75 2.93
N ASP A 246 -22.65 -3.71 2.08
CA ASP A 246 -22.05 -3.75 0.73
C ASP A 246 -20.53 -3.92 0.73
N GLU A 247 -19.86 -3.46 1.79
CA GLU A 247 -18.41 -3.62 1.96
C GLU A 247 -18.05 -5.01 2.51
N VAL A 248 -18.92 -5.59 3.33
CA VAL A 248 -18.69 -6.86 4.04
C VAL A 248 -19.13 -8.06 3.21
N ALA A 249 -20.29 -7.99 2.54
CA ALA A 249 -20.86 -9.10 1.78
C ALA A 249 -19.90 -9.75 0.75
N PRO A 250 -19.06 -8.98 -0.01
CA PRO A 250 -18.09 -9.58 -0.93
C PRO A 250 -16.95 -10.36 -0.24
N LEU A 251 -16.79 -10.22 1.07
CA LEU A 251 -15.75 -10.89 1.86
C LEU A 251 -16.27 -12.16 2.53
N LEU A 252 -17.58 -12.33 2.64
CA LEU A 252 -18.24 -13.47 3.27
C LEU A 252 -18.33 -14.65 2.32
N LEU A 253 -18.07 -15.85 2.85
CA LEU A 253 -18.46 -17.12 2.20
C LEU A 253 -19.89 -17.49 2.63
N ASP A 254 -20.24 -17.21 3.88
CA ASP A 254 -21.54 -17.46 4.47
C ASP A 254 -21.85 -16.37 5.52
N GLY A 255 -22.95 -15.65 5.36
CA GLY A 255 -23.33 -14.51 6.19
C GLY A 255 -24.06 -14.85 7.50
N ARG A 256 -24.26 -16.13 7.85
CA ARG A 256 -24.97 -16.52 9.07
C ARG A 256 -24.26 -15.98 10.32
N GLY A 257 -25.01 -15.34 11.21
CA GLY A 257 -24.49 -14.79 12.46
C GLY A 257 -23.62 -13.54 12.32
N VAL A 258 -23.54 -12.92 11.14
CA VAL A 258 -22.81 -11.68 10.88
C VAL A 258 -23.78 -10.53 10.69
N LEU A 259 -23.61 -9.46 11.47
CA LEU A 259 -24.38 -8.22 11.41
C LEU A 259 -23.43 -7.05 11.09
N ALA A 260 -23.53 -6.46 9.91
CA ALA A 260 -22.81 -5.25 9.52
C ALA A 260 -23.71 -4.03 9.69
N VAL A 261 -23.46 -3.22 10.73
CA VAL A 261 -24.29 -2.06 11.08
C VAL A 261 -23.84 -0.76 10.39
N GLY A 262 -22.70 -0.77 9.72
CA GLY A 262 -22.16 0.42 9.07
C GLY A 262 -21.58 1.44 10.06
N LYS A 263 -21.51 2.69 9.63
CA LYS A 263 -21.05 3.79 10.48
C LYS A 263 -22.15 4.15 11.49
N VAL A 264 -21.79 4.26 12.75
CA VAL A 264 -22.68 4.62 13.85
C VAL A 264 -22.12 5.84 14.60
N ASP A 265 -22.94 6.51 15.40
CA ASP A 265 -22.52 7.56 16.32
C ASP A 265 -21.73 6.97 17.53
N ASP A 266 -21.16 7.85 18.33
CA ASP A 266 -20.33 7.44 19.46
C ASP A 266 -21.15 6.81 20.60
N GLU A 267 -22.43 7.17 20.75
CA GLU A 267 -23.31 6.55 21.73
C GLU A 267 -23.63 5.10 21.34
N ARG A 268 -24.06 4.88 20.11
CA ARG A 268 -24.30 3.53 19.61
C ARG A 268 -23.04 2.67 19.66
N LYS A 269 -21.87 3.24 19.33
CA LYS A 269 -20.60 2.52 19.45
C LYS A 269 -20.32 2.08 20.88
N ARG A 270 -20.59 2.94 21.88
CA ARG A 270 -20.44 2.60 23.30
C ARG A 270 -21.38 1.46 23.72
N VAL A 271 -22.64 1.49 23.25
CA VAL A 271 -23.60 0.42 23.51
C VAL A 271 -23.12 -0.91 22.94
N GLU A 272 -22.62 -0.92 21.69
CA GLU A 272 -22.10 -2.13 21.06
C GLU A 272 -20.85 -2.67 21.79
N LEU A 273 -19.95 -1.78 22.23
CA LEU A 273 -18.78 -2.17 23.02
C LEU A 273 -19.18 -2.78 24.37
N ALA A 274 -20.10 -2.15 25.09
CA ALA A 274 -20.58 -2.66 26.38
C ALA A 274 -21.42 -3.94 26.24
N GLY A 275 -22.04 -4.14 25.08
CA GLY A 275 -22.84 -5.33 24.77
C GLY A 275 -22.03 -6.53 24.29
N ALA A 276 -20.79 -6.35 23.92
CA ALA A 276 -19.93 -7.42 23.39
C ALA A 276 -19.24 -8.22 24.51
N ASP A 277 -19.02 -9.50 24.27
CA ASP A 277 -18.21 -10.34 25.16
C ASP A 277 -16.72 -10.20 24.86
N VAL A 278 -16.37 -9.86 23.61
CA VAL A 278 -14.98 -9.65 23.16
C VAL A 278 -14.91 -8.72 21.95
N LEU A 279 -13.97 -7.78 21.98
CA LEU A 279 -13.61 -6.98 20.80
C LEU A 279 -12.45 -7.68 20.04
N CYS A 280 -12.59 -7.82 18.72
CA CYS A 280 -11.51 -8.28 17.85
C CYS A 280 -10.89 -7.13 17.06
N ALA A 281 -9.58 -6.94 17.19
CA ALA A 281 -8.78 -5.96 16.47
C ALA A 281 -7.64 -6.63 15.68
N PRO A 282 -7.94 -7.41 14.62
CA PRO A 282 -6.97 -8.24 13.89
C PRO A 282 -6.20 -7.45 12.83
N SER A 283 -5.82 -6.20 13.13
CA SER A 283 -5.14 -5.32 12.19
C SER A 283 -3.84 -5.93 11.65
N LEU A 284 -3.57 -5.70 10.37
CA LEU A 284 -2.39 -6.25 9.67
C LEU A 284 -1.16 -5.33 9.76
N GLY A 285 -1.34 -4.10 10.22
CA GLY A 285 -0.26 -3.12 10.39
C GLY A 285 -0.77 -1.68 10.41
N GLY A 286 0.17 -0.73 10.60
CA GLY A 286 -0.13 0.70 10.55
C GLY A 286 -0.87 1.24 11.78
N GLU A 287 -0.90 0.52 12.88
CA GLU A 287 -1.50 0.95 14.13
C GLU A 287 -0.43 1.54 15.05
N SER A 288 -0.65 2.78 15.44
CA SER A 288 0.29 3.49 16.33
C SER A 288 -0.06 3.34 17.80
N PHE A 289 -1.35 3.20 18.14
CA PHE A 289 -1.82 3.09 19.52
C PHE A 289 -3.00 2.13 19.64
N GLY A 290 -4.08 2.35 18.89
CA GLY A 290 -5.30 1.54 18.94
C GLY A 290 -6.34 2.09 19.89
N MET A 291 -6.89 3.29 19.63
CA MET A 291 -7.92 3.93 20.45
C MET A 291 -9.13 3.01 20.72
N VAL A 292 -9.50 2.18 19.73
CA VAL A 292 -10.61 1.23 19.90
C VAL A 292 -10.37 0.21 21.02
N LEU A 293 -9.11 -0.11 21.32
CA LEU A 293 -8.76 -1.03 22.42
C LEU A 293 -9.02 -0.37 23.76
N THR A 294 -8.64 0.90 23.91
CA THR A 294 -8.92 1.65 25.15
C THR A 294 -10.41 1.96 25.31
N GLU A 295 -11.15 2.17 24.21
CA GLU A 295 -12.62 2.28 24.23
C GLU A 295 -13.28 0.96 24.71
N ALA A 296 -12.79 -0.19 24.25
CA ALA A 296 -13.25 -1.49 24.75
C ALA A 296 -12.89 -1.69 26.22
N PHE A 297 -11.69 -1.30 26.64
CA PHE A 297 -11.26 -1.37 28.02
C PHE A 297 -12.16 -0.52 28.93
N ALA A 298 -12.52 0.70 28.52
CA ALA A 298 -13.44 1.56 29.24
C ALA A 298 -14.85 0.96 29.36
N ALA A 299 -15.26 0.15 28.39
CA ALA A 299 -16.51 -0.61 28.41
C ALA A 299 -16.44 -1.91 29.25
N GLY A 300 -15.26 -2.29 29.73
CA GLY A 300 -15.02 -3.56 30.43
C GLY A 300 -14.98 -4.78 29.49
N THR A 301 -14.81 -4.55 28.20
CA THR A 301 -14.78 -5.58 27.16
C THR A 301 -13.34 -6.00 26.87
N PRO A 302 -12.97 -7.26 27.07
CA PRO A 302 -11.65 -7.76 26.76
C PRO A 302 -11.40 -7.73 25.27
N VAL A 303 -10.12 -7.68 24.87
CA VAL A 303 -9.75 -7.59 23.46
C VAL A 303 -8.93 -8.78 23.01
N ILE A 304 -9.12 -9.18 21.75
CA ILE A 304 -8.18 -10.01 21.00
C ILE A 304 -7.60 -9.15 19.89
N ALA A 305 -6.30 -8.88 19.94
CA ALA A 305 -5.64 -7.99 19.00
C ALA A 305 -4.44 -8.68 18.32
N SER A 306 -4.07 -8.20 17.13
CA SER A 306 -2.81 -8.61 16.51
C SER A 306 -1.62 -8.09 17.32
N ASP A 307 -0.55 -8.89 17.43
CA ASP A 307 0.71 -8.47 18.01
C ASP A 307 1.40 -7.43 17.09
N LEU A 308 1.00 -6.19 17.30
CA LEU A 308 1.53 -5.00 16.63
C LEU A 308 2.14 -4.08 17.69
N PRO A 309 3.21 -3.36 17.35
CA PRO A 309 3.90 -2.50 18.32
C PRO A 309 2.97 -1.54 19.08
N GLY A 310 2.05 -0.87 18.37
CA GLY A 310 1.11 0.06 19.02
C GLY A 310 0.05 -0.65 19.88
N TYR A 311 -0.32 -1.87 19.55
CA TYR A 311 -1.30 -2.64 20.34
C TYR A 311 -0.68 -3.29 21.56
N ALA A 312 0.55 -3.77 21.46
CA ALA A 312 1.29 -4.39 22.56
C ALA A 312 1.61 -3.42 23.71
N GLU A 313 1.52 -2.11 23.48
CA GLU A 313 1.64 -1.11 24.56
C GLU A 313 0.34 -0.95 25.37
N VAL A 314 -0.79 -1.13 24.70
CA VAL A 314 -2.12 -1.01 25.31
C VAL A 314 -2.51 -2.31 26.01
N VAL A 315 -2.38 -3.43 25.30
CA VAL A 315 -2.80 -4.77 25.72
C VAL A 315 -1.64 -5.51 26.39
N ARG A 316 -1.85 -5.96 27.62
CA ARG A 316 -0.97 -6.92 28.30
C ARG A 316 -1.49 -8.32 28.02
N ASP A 317 -0.72 -9.07 27.22
CA ASP A 317 -1.13 -10.41 26.80
C ASP A 317 -1.51 -11.30 27.98
N ARG A 318 -2.67 -11.98 27.85
CA ARG A 318 -3.28 -12.87 28.85
C ARG A 318 -3.68 -12.24 30.18
N ILE A 319 -3.60 -10.90 30.32
CA ILE A 319 -3.98 -10.16 31.54
C ILE A 319 -5.25 -9.35 31.30
N ASP A 320 -5.24 -8.47 30.30
CA ASP A 320 -6.39 -7.60 29.94
C ASP A 320 -6.86 -7.80 28.50
N GLY A 321 -6.22 -8.73 27.78
CA GLY A 321 -6.56 -9.14 26.44
C GLY A 321 -5.64 -10.26 25.95
N LEU A 322 -5.75 -10.60 24.67
CA LEU A 322 -4.91 -11.59 24.00
C LEU A 322 -4.20 -10.94 22.81
N LEU A 323 -2.90 -11.16 22.67
CA LEU A 323 -2.10 -10.74 21.51
C LEU A 323 -1.80 -11.96 20.64
N LEU A 324 -2.16 -11.88 19.37
CA LEU A 324 -2.02 -12.98 18.42
C LEU A 324 -1.12 -12.59 17.23
N PRO A 325 -0.44 -13.56 16.61
CA PRO A 325 0.32 -13.29 15.40
C PRO A 325 -0.56 -12.65 14.32
N ARG A 326 -0.10 -11.55 13.74
CA ARG A 326 -0.87 -10.80 12.74
C ARG A 326 -1.22 -11.67 11.54
N GLY A 327 -2.48 -11.62 11.14
CA GLY A 327 -2.97 -12.31 9.94
C GLY A 327 -3.19 -13.81 10.14
N ASP A 328 -3.06 -14.33 11.35
CA ASP A 328 -3.31 -15.73 11.68
C ASP A 328 -4.78 -15.93 12.08
N ALA A 329 -5.61 -16.28 11.09
CA ALA A 329 -7.02 -16.56 11.31
C ALA A 329 -7.26 -17.84 12.12
N SER A 330 -6.32 -18.79 12.10
CA SER A 330 -6.42 -20.04 12.88
C SER A 330 -6.20 -19.75 14.36
N ALA A 331 -5.15 -19.00 14.69
CA ALA A 331 -4.90 -18.57 16.06
C ALA A 331 -6.05 -17.71 16.61
N LEU A 332 -6.65 -16.84 15.78
CA LEU A 332 -7.81 -16.04 16.17
C LEU A 332 -9.04 -16.91 16.44
N ALA A 333 -9.34 -17.86 15.58
CA ALA A 333 -10.47 -18.78 15.76
C ALA A 333 -10.31 -19.64 17.03
N GLU A 334 -9.09 -20.10 17.31
CA GLU A 334 -8.80 -20.87 18.52
C GLU A 334 -8.92 -20.03 19.78
N ALA A 335 -8.40 -18.81 19.81
CA ALA A 335 -8.53 -17.90 20.93
C ALA A 335 -10.00 -17.54 21.21
N LEU A 336 -10.80 -17.32 20.16
CA LEU A 336 -12.24 -17.10 20.31
C LEU A 336 -12.96 -18.35 20.86
N ARG A 337 -12.57 -19.54 20.42
CA ARG A 337 -13.09 -20.81 20.93
C ARG A 337 -12.77 -20.99 22.42
N GLU A 338 -11.52 -20.70 22.83
CA GLU A 338 -11.13 -20.75 24.24
C GLU A 338 -12.01 -19.83 25.10
N LEU A 339 -12.22 -18.56 24.67
CA LEU A 339 -13.04 -17.62 25.42
C LEU A 339 -14.54 -17.97 25.41
N ALA A 340 -15.02 -18.62 24.35
CA ALA A 340 -16.40 -19.13 24.30
C ALA A 340 -16.65 -20.25 25.30
N LEU A 341 -15.65 -21.13 25.51
CA LEU A 341 -15.71 -22.28 26.40
C LEU A 341 -15.34 -21.93 27.86
N ASP A 342 -14.53 -20.88 28.07
CA ASP A 342 -14.11 -20.41 29.40
C ASP A 342 -14.62 -18.97 29.62
N ARG A 343 -15.94 -18.86 29.87
CA ARG A 343 -16.61 -17.57 30.15
C ARG A 343 -16.07 -16.87 31.41
N PRO A 344 -15.75 -17.58 32.53
CA PRO A 344 -15.09 -16.98 33.67
C PRO A 344 -13.77 -16.26 33.31
N ARG A 345 -12.94 -16.88 32.49
CA ARG A 345 -11.69 -16.26 32.00
C ARG A 345 -11.95 -15.03 31.15
N CYS A 346 -12.93 -15.10 30.24
CA CYS A 346 -13.33 -13.95 29.42
C CYS A 346 -13.73 -12.75 30.31
N ARG A 347 -14.57 -12.96 31.34
CA ARG A 347 -14.97 -11.96 32.31
C ARG A 347 -13.78 -11.43 33.14
N ALA A 348 -12.84 -12.29 33.51
CA ALA A 348 -11.64 -11.88 34.24
C ALA A 348 -10.75 -10.93 33.42
N LEU A 349 -10.54 -11.23 32.14
CA LEU A 349 -9.83 -10.34 31.21
C LEU A 349 -10.56 -8.98 31.09
N GLY A 350 -11.90 -8.97 31.01
CA GLY A 350 -12.70 -7.75 30.94
C GLY A 350 -12.57 -6.86 32.19
N ARG A 351 -12.56 -7.46 33.39
CA ARG A 351 -12.32 -6.71 34.64
C ARG A 351 -10.92 -6.08 34.66
N ALA A 352 -9.90 -6.83 34.24
CA ALA A 352 -8.55 -6.31 34.18
C ALA A 352 -8.40 -5.20 33.11
N ALA A 353 -9.12 -5.31 32.00
CA ALA A 353 -9.23 -4.30 30.96
C ALA A 353 -9.83 -3.00 31.49
N ALA A 354 -10.97 -3.08 32.23
CA ALA A 354 -11.60 -1.92 32.85
C ALA A 354 -10.66 -1.19 33.84
N GLN A 355 -9.94 -1.92 34.69
CA GLN A 355 -8.92 -1.33 35.56
C GLN A 355 -7.79 -0.65 34.78
N ARG A 356 -7.36 -1.25 33.65
CA ARG A 356 -6.34 -0.69 32.80
C ARG A 356 -6.79 0.60 32.11
N ALA A 357 -8.09 0.76 31.82
CA ALA A 357 -8.66 1.95 31.19
C ALA A 357 -8.41 3.23 32.00
N GLU A 358 -8.32 3.15 33.33
CA GLU A 358 -8.05 4.30 34.21
C GLU A 358 -6.71 5.00 33.87
N ARG A 359 -5.71 4.25 33.37
CA ARG A 359 -4.44 4.83 32.91
C ARG A 359 -4.64 5.79 31.74
N TYR A 360 -5.68 5.58 30.97
CA TYR A 360 -5.99 6.31 29.74
C TYR A 360 -7.14 7.32 29.92
N ALA A 361 -7.61 7.55 31.14
CA ALA A 361 -8.67 8.52 31.41
C ALA A 361 -8.28 9.92 30.95
N TRP A 362 -9.17 10.63 30.26
CA TRP A 362 -8.90 11.96 29.71
C TRP A 362 -8.38 12.97 30.74
N PRO A 363 -8.92 13.09 31.98
CA PRO A 363 -8.38 14.03 32.96
C PRO A 363 -6.88 13.79 33.25
N ARG A 364 -6.48 12.53 33.37
CA ARG A 364 -5.07 12.16 33.59
C ARG A 364 -4.18 12.49 32.38
N VAL A 365 -4.68 12.20 31.15
CA VAL A 365 -3.94 12.53 29.92
C VAL A 365 -3.81 14.04 29.75
N ALA A 366 -4.86 14.81 30.07
CA ALA A 366 -4.84 16.27 30.01
C ALA A 366 -3.83 16.86 31.01
N GLU A 367 -3.73 16.31 32.23
CA GLU A 367 -2.75 16.70 33.23
C GLU A 367 -1.31 16.49 32.70
N GLU A 368 -0.99 15.32 32.11
CA GLU A 368 0.32 15.04 31.53
C GLU A 368 0.63 15.99 30.33
N VAL A 369 -0.39 16.42 29.58
CA VAL A 369 -0.24 17.42 28.51
C VAL A 369 0.00 18.82 29.10
N LEU A 370 -0.69 19.19 30.16
CA LEU A 370 -0.46 20.47 30.86
C LEU A 370 0.95 20.56 31.45
N GLU A 371 1.48 19.48 32.02
CA GLU A 371 2.90 19.42 32.41
C GLU A 371 3.83 19.66 31.22
N ALA A 372 3.53 19.05 30.07
CA ALA A 372 4.32 19.28 28.85
C ALA A 372 4.25 20.73 28.38
N TYR A 373 3.11 21.42 28.56
CA TYR A 373 3.00 22.86 28.30
C TYR A 373 3.83 23.69 29.27
N ALA A 374 3.76 23.39 30.55
CA ALA A 374 4.58 24.07 31.56
C ALA A 374 6.07 23.92 31.25
N ASP A 375 6.52 22.72 30.91
CA ASP A 375 7.91 22.46 30.49
C ASP A 375 8.27 23.28 29.24
N ALA A 376 7.37 23.36 28.25
CA ALA A 376 7.62 24.12 27.02
C ALA A 376 7.74 25.64 27.29
N ILE A 377 6.96 26.16 28.21
CA ILE A 377 7.01 27.56 28.62
C ILE A 377 8.31 27.81 29.41
N ALA A 378 8.68 26.91 30.31
CA ALA A 378 9.85 27.03 31.17
C ALA A 378 11.20 26.91 30.43
N VAL A 379 11.22 26.41 29.16
CA VAL A 379 12.50 26.38 28.38
C VAL A 379 13.07 27.77 28.24
N PRO A 380 14.31 28.02 28.74
CA PRO A 380 14.90 29.36 28.71
C PRO A 380 15.06 29.91 27.31
N GLN A 381 14.79 31.21 27.14
CA GLN A 381 15.10 31.87 25.88
C GLN A 381 16.62 31.86 25.64
N VAL A 382 17.01 31.42 24.46
CA VAL A 382 18.42 31.30 24.08
C VAL A 382 19.07 32.68 24.05
N SER A 383 20.12 32.86 24.83
CA SER A 383 20.93 34.08 24.86
C SER A 383 21.81 34.19 23.61
N GLY A 384 21.95 35.42 23.09
CA GLY A 384 22.79 35.72 21.91
C GLY A 384 21.99 35.69 20.58
N ARG A 385 22.15 36.76 19.76
CA ARG A 385 21.44 36.95 18.49
C ARG A 385 21.66 35.80 17.49
N VAL A 386 22.90 35.35 17.33
CA VAL A 386 23.26 34.29 16.38
C VAL A 386 22.62 32.95 16.77
N ARG A 387 22.74 32.57 18.05
CA ARG A 387 22.17 31.31 18.54
C ARG A 387 20.64 31.32 18.50
N ARG A 388 20.01 32.46 18.85
CA ARG A 388 18.56 32.66 18.71
C ARG A 388 18.12 32.53 17.26
N GLY A 389 18.86 33.15 16.33
CA GLY A 389 18.61 33.00 14.89
C GLY A 389 18.76 31.54 14.41
N ALA A 390 19.74 30.80 14.91
CA ALA A 390 19.93 29.39 14.58
C ALA A 390 18.78 28.49 15.09
N VAL A 391 18.29 28.74 16.32
CA VAL A 391 17.12 28.03 16.88
C VAL A 391 15.84 28.38 16.10
N ASN A 392 15.62 29.67 15.85
CA ASN A 392 14.45 30.11 15.06
C ASN A 392 14.49 29.59 13.62
N ALA A 393 15.66 29.41 13.06
CA ALA A 393 15.86 28.78 11.75
C ALA A 393 15.81 27.23 11.81
N GLY A 394 15.64 26.62 12.98
CA GLY A 394 15.61 25.17 13.17
C GLY A 394 16.93 24.46 12.91
N LEU A 395 18.03 25.20 12.86
CA LEU A 395 19.37 24.61 12.70
C LEU A 395 19.88 23.95 13.99
N VAL A 396 19.42 24.45 15.15
CA VAL A 396 19.68 23.91 16.48
C VAL A 396 18.32 23.56 17.11
N PRO A 397 18.19 22.40 17.78
CA PRO A 397 16.97 22.04 18.48
C PRO A 397 16.59 23.03 19.58
N ALA A 398 15.31 23.40 19.68
CA ALA A 398 14.81 24.32 20.69
C ALA A 398 14.72 23.71 22.09
N ASP A 399 14.68 22.36 22.19
CA ASP A 399 14.62 21.63 23.46
C ASP A 399 15.95 21.64 24.26
N LEU A 400 17.01 22.20 23.68
CA LEU A 400 18.36 22.32 24.26
C LEU A 400 18.95 21.03 24.85
N GLY A 401 18.32 19.89 24.65
CA GLY A 401 18.74 18.62 25.20
C GLY A 401 19.87 17.93 24.42
N PRO A 402 20.67 17.07 25.06
CA PRO A 402 21.69 16.30 24.37
C PRO A 402 21.06 15.35 23.36
N ARG A 403 21.71 15.17 22.20
CA ARG A 403 21.30 14.17 21.21
C ARG A 403 21.40 12.77 21.80
N ARG A 404 20.32 12.02 21.82
CA ARG A 404 20.32 10.59 22.16
C ARG A 404 20.20 9.76 20.89
N PRO A 405 20.79 8.54 20.87
CA PRO A 405 20.55 7.61 19.80
C PRO A 405 19.06 7.24 19.76
N PRO A 406 18.49 6.93 18.58
CA PRO A 406 17.09 6.49 18.47
C PRO A 406 16.88 5.22 19.29
N ARG A 407 15.67 5.08 19.85
CA ARG A 407 15.26 3.89 20.61
C ARG A 407 15.41 2.65 19.75
N ARG A 408 15.92 1.59 20.34
CA ARG A 408 15.88 0.26 19.78
C ARG A 408 14.77 -0.51 20.47
N LEU A 409 13.70 -0.75 19.74
CA LEU A 409 12.60 -1.61 20.20
C LEU A 409 12.63 -2.88 19.35
N PRO A 410 13.05 -4.02 19.90
CA PRO A 410 13.21 -5.27 19.13
C PRO A 410 11.94 -5.69 18.39
N SER A 411 10.76 -5.39 18.95
CA SER A 411 9.47 -5.65 18.32
C SER A 411 9.17 -4.77 17.09
N LEU A 412 9.89 -3.65 16.92
CA LEU A 412 9.73 -2.71 15.81
C LEU A 412 10.80 -2.87 14.73
N GLU A 413 11.91 -3.50 15.03
CA GLU A 413 12.92 -3.84 14.04
C GLU A 413 12.39 -5.04 13.23
N PRO A 414 12.39 -4.96 11.88
CA PRO A 414 12.04 -6.12 11.09
C PRO A 414 12.99 -7.26 11.44
N ALA A 415 12.45 -8.39 11.89
CA ALA A 415 13.24 -9.59 12.11
C ALA A 415 14.05 -9.88 10.84
N PRO A 416 15.35 -10.19 10.95
CA PRO A 416 16.15 -10.56 9.80
C PRO A 416 15.47 -11.75 9.12
N GLU A 417 15.13 -11.62 7.82
CA GLU A 417 14.49 -12.71 7.08
C GLU A 417 15.40 -13.93 7.16
N PRO A 418 14.91 -15.06 7.70
CA PRO A 418 15.74 -16.25 7.83
C PRO A 418 16.12 -16.73 6.42
N GLY A 419 17.40 -16.70 6.09
CA GLY A 419 17.96 -17.26 4.86
C GLY A 419 18.55 -16.28 3.85
N VAL A 420 18.40 -14.95 4.01
CA VAL A 420 19.09 -13.98 3.12
C VAL A 420 20.44 -13.63 3.72
N ARG A 421 21.51 -14.13 3.11
CA ARG A 421 22.89 -13.72 3.46
C ARG A 421 23.01 -12.20 3.22
N PRO A 422 23.32 -11.38 4.24
CA PRO A 422 23.33 -9.92 4.12
C PRO A 422 24.29 -9.41 3.02
N GLY A 423 25.37 -10.15 2.73
CA GLY A 423 26.29 -9.84 1.64
C GLY A 423 25.66 -9.99 0.25
N LEU A 424 24.77 -10.96 0.04
CA LEU A 424 24.10 -11.17 -1.25
C LEU A 424 23.06 -10.08 -1.56
N ALA A 425 22.35 -9.62 -0.52
CA ALA A 425 21.39 -8.51 -0.63
C ALA A 425 22.11 -7.17 -0.91
N LEU A 426 23.23 -6.94 -0.28
CA LEU A 426 24.09 -5.78 -0.53
C LEU A 426 24.71 -5.82 -1.92
N ALA A 427 25.26 -6.97 -2.35
CA ALA A 427 25.83 -7.17 -3.69
C ALA A 427 24.78 -6.96 -4.79
N ARG A 428 23.54 -7.45 -4.59
CA ARG A 428 22.44 -7.22 -5.54
C ARG A 428 22.03 -5.74 -5.61
N ARG A 429 21.97 -5.03 -4.48
CA ARG A 429 21.68 -3.59 -4.45
C ARG A 429 22.81 -2.78 -5.07
N ALA A 430 24.05 -3.11 -4.78
CA ALA A 430 25.21 -2.49 -5.39
C ALA A 430 25.27 -2.76 -6.90
N GLY A 431 25.01 -3.99 -7.35
CA GLY A 431 24.95 -4.34 -8.75
C GLY A 431 23.86 -3.58 -9.52
N LEU A 432 22.67 -3.42 -8.92
CA LEU A 432 21.57 -2.60 -9.47
C LEU A 432 21.95 -1.12 -9.56
N ALA A 433 22.59 -0.58 -8.51
CA ALA A 433 23.04 0.80 -8.48
C ALA A 433 24.14 1.05 -9.54
N VAL A 434 25.12 0.16 -9.65
CA VAL A 434 26.17 0.23 -10.68
C VAL A 434 25.60 0.13 -12.08
N ALA A 435 24.67 -0.80 -12.34
CA ALA A 435 24.01 -0.93 -13.63
C ALA A 435 23.19 0.32 -13.99
N SER A 436 22.50 0.93 -13.02
CA SER A 436 21.74 2.17 -13.22
C SER A 436 22.66 3.36 -13.53
N VAL A 437 23.78 3.50 -12.80
CA VAL A 437 24.78 4.55 -13.04
C VAL A 437 25.46 4.35 -14.40
N ALA A 438 25.86 3.12 -14.73
CA ALA A 438 26.45 2.81 -16.02
C ALA A 438 25.48 3.09 -17.19
N GLY A 439 24.20 2.75 -17.04
CA GLY A 439 23.16 3.08 -18.02
C GLY A 439 22.97 4.58 -18.20
N LEU A 440 22.98 5.35 -17.11
CA LEU A 440 22.89 6.82 -17.17
C LEU A 440 24.11 7.44 -17.84
N VAL A 441 25.32 6.98 -17.49
CA VAL A 441 26.58 7.45 -18.11
C VAL A 441 26.61 7.14 -19.60
N LEU A 442 26.19 5.93 -20.00
CA LEU A 442 26.08 5.55 -21.43
C LEU A 442 25.05 6.43 -22.16
N ALA A 443 23.90 6.73 -21.55
CA ALA A 443 22.90 7.59 -22.16
C ALA A 443 23.41 9.03 -22.30
N LEU A 444 24.06 9.59 -21.27
CA LEU A 444 24.69 10.91 -21.33
C LEU A 444 25.81 10.98 -22.38
N PHE A 445 26.63 9.93 -22.49
CA PHE A 445 27.68 9.84 -23.47
C PHE A 445 27.10 9.78 -24.91
N ALA A 446 26.05 8.97 -25.13
CA ALA A 446 25.35 8.90 -26.41
C ALA A 446 24.76 10.25 -26.81
N VAL A 447 24.06 10.93 -25.89
CA VAL A 447 23.50 12.25 -26.12
C VAL A 447 24.58 13.30 -26.39
N SER A 448 25.71 13.27 -25.67
CA SER A 448 26.82 14.20 -25.89
C SER A 448 27.50 14.02 -27.27
N ARG A 449 27.50 12.79 -27.80
CA ARG A 449 28.05 12.50 -29.14
C ARG A 449 27.13 12.93 -30.28
N ILE A 450 25.80 12.85 -30.06
CA ILE A 450 24.78 13.20 -31.07
C ILE A 450 24.54 14.72 -31.12
N GLY A 451 24.70 15.40 -29.99
CA GLY A 451 24.42 16.83 -29.81
C GLY A 451 23.01 17.07 -29.25
N LEU A 452 22.93 17.73 -28.08
CA LEU A 452 21.66 18.02 -27.41
C LEU A 452 20.74 18.90 -28.26
N ASP A 453 21.32 19.91 -28.97
CA ASP A 453 20.57 20.84 -29.80
C ASP A 453 19.85 20.15 -30.97
N ARG A 454 20.51 19.14 -31.59
CA ARG A 454 19.92 18.38 -32.69
C ARG A 454 18.79 17.47 -32.22
N VAL A 455 18.97 16.82 -31.09
CA VAL A 455 17.91 15.99 -30.47
C VAL A 455 16.72 16.85 -30.03
N ALA A 456 16.97 18.00 -29.39
CA ALA A 456 15.95 18.94 -29.01
C ALA A 456 15.19 19.50 -30.23
N GLY A 457 15.91 19.84 -31.30
CA GLY A 457 15.31 20.29 -32.57
C GLY A 457 14.38 19.24 -33.17
N SER A 458 14.80 17.97 -33.21
CA SER A 458 13.95 16.86 -33.69
C SER A 458 12.72 16.64 -32.85
N LEU A 459 12.83 16.74 -31.52
CA LEU A 459 11.68 16.60 -30.59
C LEU A 459 10.69 17.76 -30.74
N LEU A 460 11.17 19.00 -30.86
CA LEU A 460 10.33 20.19 -31.02
C LEU A 460 9.64 20.24 -32.39
N ALA A 461 10.24 19.65 -33.42
CA ALA A 461 9.65 19.57 -34.74
C ALA A 461 8.54 18.50 -34.85
N SER A 462 8.37 17.65 -33.83
CA SER A 462 7.35 16.59 -33.87
C SER A 462 5.93 17.16 -33.84
N SER A 463 5.02 16.56 -34.63
CA SER A 463 3.60 16.93 -34.65
C SER A 463 2.85 16.35 -33.44
N PRO A 464 2.33 17.19 -32.50
CA PRO A 464 1.61 16.70 -31.33
C PRO A 464 0.36 15.87 -31.66
N VAL A 465 -0.32 16.17 -32.77
CA VAL A 465 -1.53 15.47 -33.22
C VAL A 465 -1.21 14.01 -33.52
N TRP A 466 -0.14 13.75 -34.26
CA TRP A 466 0.27 12.39 -34.58
C TRP A 466 0.84 11.64 -33.37
N VAL A 467 1.49 12.32 -32.45
CA VAL A 467 1.93 11.71 -31.16
C VAL A 467 0.73 11.27 -30.33
N LEU A 468 -0.32 12.12 -30.24
CA LEU A 468 -1.57 11.75 -29.56
C LEU A 468 -2.33 10.63 -30.28
N ALA A 469 -2.31 10.59 -31.61
CA ALA A 469 -2.87 9.49 -32.38
C ALA A 469 -2.12 8.17 -32.08
N GLY A 470 -0.80 8.21 -32.03
CA GLY A 470 0.04 7.08 -31.62
C GLY A 470 -0.28 6.58 -30.21
N LEU A 471 -0.47 7.51 -29.25
CA LEU A 471 -0.90 7.18 -27.89
C LEU A 471 -2.28 6.49 -27.86
N GLY A 472 -3.25 7.00 -28.63
CA GLY A 472 -4.58 6.41 -28.75
C GLY A 472 -4.56 4.99 -29.31
N LEU A 473 -3.72 4.75 -30.35
CA LEU A 473 -3.49 3.42 -30.91
C LEU A 473 -2.83 2.47 -29.90
N MET A 474 -1.83 2.93 -29.14
CA MET A 474 -1.20 2.13 -28.09
C MET A 474 -2.19 1.77 -26.97
N CYS A 475 -3.05 2.69 -26.55
CA CYS A 475 -4.12 2.40 -25.58
C CYS A 475 -5.10 1.34 -26.13
N SER A 476 -5.49 1.45 -27.40
CA SER A 476 -6.37 0.49 -28.07
C SER A 476 -5.74 -0.91 -28.18
N SER A 477 -4.46 -0.98 -28.51
CA SER A 477 -3.69 -2.24 -28.51
C SER A 477 -3.72 -2.89 -27.11
N MET A 478 -3.59 -2.09 -26.04
CA MET A 478 -3.59 -2.62 -24.67
C MET A 478 -4.96 -3.20 -24.28
N VAL A 479 -6.06 -2.59 -24.71
CA VAL A 479 -7.41 -3.14 -24.52
C VAL A 479 -7.55 -4.49 -25.21
N LEU A 480 -7.11 -4.61 -26.46
CA LEU A 480 -7.16 -5.88 -27.20
C LEU A 480 -6.32 -6.99 -26.54
N ARG A 481 -5.15 -6.65 -26.02
CA ARG A 481 -4.31 -7.60 -25.23
C ARG A 481 -5.04 -8.11 -23.98
N GLY A 482 -5.77 -7.23 -23.29
CA GLY A 482 -6.59 -7.62 -22.15
C GLY A 482 -7.76 -8.51 -22.54
N LEU A 483 -8.43 -8.26 -23.68
CA LEU A 483 -9.51 -9.10 -24.20
C LEU A 483 -8.98 -10.47 -24.68
N ALA A 484 -7.82 -10.52 -25.32
CA ALA A 484 -7.16 -11.77 -25.67
C ALA A 484 -6.90 -12.62 -24.43
N TRP A 485 -6.34 -12.00 -23.37
CA TRP A 485 -6.08 -12.69 -22.10
C TRP A 485 -7.37 -13.14 -21.40
N HIS A 486 -8.46 -12.37 -21.47
CA HIS A 486 -9.76 -12.80 -20.96
C HIS A 486 -10.23 -14.11 -21.61
N SER A 487 -10.09 -14.24 -22.94
CA SER A 487 -10.45 -15.48 -23.66
C SER A 487 -9.61 -16.67 -23.19
N ILE A 488 -8.30 -16.45 -22.98
CA ILE A 488 -7.37 -17.46 -22.48
C ILE A 488 -7.76 -17.89 -21.04
N LEU A 489 -8.07 -16.91 -20.18
CA LEU A 489 -8.49 -17.17 -18.79
C LEU A 489 -9.78 -17.98 -18.73
N ARG A 490 -10.76 -17.68 -19.58
CA ARG A 490 -12.02 -18.44 -19.66
C ARG A 490 -11.81 -19.89 -20.08
N ALA A 491 -10.87 -20.13 -20.99
CA ALA A 491 -10.53 -21.49 -21.42
C ALA A 491 -9.84 -22.29 -20.30
N ALA A 492 -8.96 -21.65 -19.53
CA ALA A 492 -8.18 -22.28 -18.49
C ALA A 492 -8.98 -22.48 -17.17
N LEU A 493 -10.00 -21.67 -16.93
CA LEU A 493 -10.79 -21.64 -15.71
C LEU A 493 -12.30 -21.70 -16.01
N PRO A 494 -12.80 -22.82 -16.58
CA PRO A 494 -14.21 -22.97 -16.89
C PRO A 494 -15.06 -22.89 -15.62
N GLY A 495 -16.17 -22.15 -15.66
CA GLY A 495 -17.08 -22.00 -14.51
C GLY A 495 -16.63 -21.03 -13.42
N SER A 496 -15.47 -20.37 -13.55
CA SER A 496 -14.95 -19.45 -12.53
C SER A 496 -15.52 -18.03 -12.57
N GLY A 497 -16.37 -17.71 -13.54
CA GLY A 497 -17.03 -16.40 -13.65
C GLY A 497 -16.08 -15.23 -13.96
N VAL A 498 -14.90 -15.47 -14.57
CA VAL A 498 -13.92 -14.41 -14.93
C VAL A 498 -14.59 -13.34 -15.79
N ARG A 499 -14.65 -12.10 -15.29
CA ARG A 499 -15.22 -10.97 -16.00
C ARG A 499 -14.17 -10.32 -16.90
N ARG A 500 -14.62 -9.71 -18.03
CA ARG A 500 -13.73 -8.98 -18.95
C ARG A 500 -12.93 -7.89 -18.22
N ILE A 501 -13.60 -7.19 -17.29
CA ILE A 501 -12.98 -6.11 -16.53
C ILE A 501 -11.79 -6.60 -15.66
N ASP A 502 -11.84 -7.83 -15.16
CA ASP A 502 -10.77 -8.39 -14.32
C ASP A 502 -9.49 -8.63 -15.14
N ALA A 503 -9.65 -9.13 -16.36
CA ALA A 503 -8.51 -9.33 -17.27
C ALA A 503 -7.94 -7.99 -17.78
N LEU A 504 -8.80 -7.01 -18.10
CA LEU A 504 -8.39 -5.68 -18.53
C LEU A 504 -7.61 -4.96 -17.43
N GLN A 505 -8.17 -4.87 -16.23
CA GLN A 505 -7.51 -4.19 -15.11
C GLN A 505 -6.21 -4.90 -14.71
N GLY A 506 -6.20 -6.24 -14.68
CA GLY A 506 -4.98 -7.01 -14.46
C GLY A 506 -3.90 -6.69 -15.49
N THR A 507 -4.27 -6.59 -16.79
CA THR A 507 -3.34 -6.21 -17.85
C THR A 507 -2.81 -4.79 -17.67
N PHE A 508 -3.67 -3.81 -17.38
CA PHE A 508 -3.31 -2.40 -17.23
C PHE A 508 -2.36 -2.19 -16.04
N ILE A 509 -2.67 -2.79 -14.90
CA ILE A 509 -1.80 -2.73 -13.71
C ILE A 509 -0.48 -3.46 -13.98
N GLY A 510 -0.51 -4.61 -14.66
CA GLY A 510 0.68 -5.36 -15.01
C GLY A 510 1.65 -4.54 -15.87
N VAL A 511 1.14 -3.82 -16.88
CA VAL A 511 1.97 -2.97 -17.75
C VAL A 511 2.50 -1.76 -16.98
N LEU A 512 1.69 -1.11 -16.15
CA LEU A 512 2.15 -0.02 -15.28
C LEU A 512 3.27 -0.49 -14.34
N MET A 513 3.14 -1.65 -13.73
CA MET A 513 4.16 -2.23 -12.85
C MET A 513 5.44 -2.60 -13.62
N SER A 514 5.32 -3.07 -14.87
CA SER A 514 6.48 -3.34 -15.72
C SER A 514 7.19 -2.08 -16.17
N ALA A 515 6.46 -0.97 -16.37
CA ALA A 515 7.04 0.31 -16.77
C ALA A 515 7.70 1.05 -15.58
N THR A 516 7.29 0.78 -14.33
CA THR A 516 7.76 1.52 -13.15
C THR A 516 8.72 0.74 -12.25
N LEU A 517 8.68 -0.60 -12.30
CA LEU A 517 9.50 -1.46 -11.44
C LEU A 517 10.58 -2.20 -12.25
N PRO A 518 11.76 -2.42 -11.66
CA PRO A 518 12.81 -3.24 -12.29
C PRO A 518 12.37 -4.72 -12.34
N ALA A 519 13.00 -5.49 -13.25
CA ALA A 519 12.87 -6.96 -13.35
C ALA A 519 11.50 -7.50 -13.82
N ARG A 520 10.72 -6.73 -14.60
CA ARG A 520 9.43 -7.16 -15.20
C ARG A 520 8.45 -7.79 -14.21
N LEU A 521 8.35 -7.22 -13.02
CA LEU A 521 7.43 -7.69 -11.98
C LEU A 521 5.93 -7.53 -12.34
N GLY A 522 5.62 -6.91 -13.48
CA GLY A 522 4.25 -6.74 -13.94
C GLY A 522 3.53 -8.04 -14.30
N GLU A 523 4.25 -9.04 -14.89
CA GLU A 523 3.65 -10.33 -15.24
C GLU A 523 3.16 -11.10 -14.00
N PRO A 524 3.97 -11.32 -12.97
CA PRO A 524 3.49 -11.93 -11.73
C PRO A 524 2.39 -11.14 -11.04
N SER A 525 2.45 -9.80 -11.07
CA SER A 525 1.45 -8.96 -10.39
C SER A 525 0.07 -9.08 -11.02
N ARG A 526 -0.05 -9.08 -12.36
CA ARG A 526 -1.35 -9.27 -13.02
C ARG A 526 -1.95 -10.65 -12.77
N ALA A 527 -1.12 -11.70 -12.75
CA ALA A 527 -1.57 -13.04 -12.42
C ALA A 527 -2.15 -13.12 -11.00
N LEU A 528 -1.46 -12.48 -10.06
CA LEU A 528 -1.88 -12.45 -8.67
C LEU A 528 -3.19 -11.67 -8.47
N ILE A 529 -3.36 -10.53 -9.15
CA ILE A 529 -4.59 -9.72 -9.09
C ILE A 529 -5.79 -10.54 -9.57
N VAL A 530 -5.68 -11.21 -10.72
CA VAL A 530 -6.76 -12.02 -11.27
C VAL A 530 -7.04 -13.24 -10.41
N ALA A 531 -6.01 -14.00 -10.01
CA ALA A 531 -6.17 -15.17 -9.15
C ALA A 531 -6.88 -14.84 -7.83
N ARG A 532 -6.62 -13.65 -7.31
CA ARG A 532 -7.22 -13.13 -6.10
C ARG A 532 -8.71 -12.80 -6.26
N ARG A 533 -9.10 -12.15 -7.35
CA ARG A 533 -10.51 -11.83 -7.65
C ARG A 533 -11.38 -13.07 -7.84
N LEU A 534 -10.75 -14.21 -8.14
CA LEU A 534 -11.42 -15.51 -8.24
C LEU A 534 -11.68 -16.18 -6.89
N GLY A 535 -11.29 -15.55 -5.76
CA GLY A 535 -11.51 -16.06 -4.41
C GLY A 535 -10.71 -17.32 -4.04
N ARG A 536 -9.92 -17.88 -4.96
CA ARG A 536 -9.15 -19.13 -4.79
C ARG A 536 -7.69 -18.94 -5.19
N ALA A 537 -7.02 -17.90 -4.63
CA ALA A 537 -5.70 -17.47 -5.07
C ALA A 537 -4.65 -18.59 -5.12
N ARG A 538 -4.58 -19.47 -4.11
CA ARG A 538 -3.58 -20.57 -4.07
C ARG A 538 -3.79 -21.62 -5.15
N SER A 539 -5.03 -21.98 -5.46
CA SER A 539 -5.34 -23.00 -6.47
C SER A 539 -5.37 -22.39 -7.90
N ALA A 540 -5.84 -21.14 -8.03
CA ALA A 540 -5.96 -20.48 -9.32
C ALA A 540 -4.65 -19.88 -9.82
N LEU A 541 -3.75 -19.39 -8.93
CA LEU A 541 -2.52 -18.71 -9.32
C LEU A 541 -1.62 -19.52 -10.28
N PRO A 542 -1.34 -20.83 -10.05
CA PRO A 542 -0.55 -21.60 -11.00
C PRO A 542 -1.21 -21.74 -12.38
N VAL A 543 -2.55 -21.87 -12.43
CA VAL A 543 -3.30 -21.92 -13.68
C VAL A 543 -3.25 -20.59 -14.39
N VAL A 544 -3.46 -19.48 -13.66
CA VAL A 544 -3.37 -18.10 -14.21
C VAL A 544 -1.96 -17.82 -14.71
N LEU A 545 -0.90 -18.25 -14.03
CA LEU A 545 0.47 -18.17 -14.53
C LEU A 545 0.63 -18.96 -15.83
N GLY A 546 0.02 -20.14 -15.95
CA GLY A 546 -0.01 -20.90 -17.19
C GLY A 546 -0.70 -20.16 -18.35
N THR A 547 -1.71 -19.33 -18.08
CA THR A 547 -2.35 -18.50 -19.11
C THR A 547 -1.43 -17.39 -19.63
N LEU A 548 -0.49 -16.90 -18.83
CA LEU A 548 0.53 -15.96 -19.28
C LEU A 548 1.50 -16.64 -20.27
N VAL A 549 1.82 -17.91 -20.05
CA VAL A 549 2.60 -18.70 -21.00
C VAL A 549 1.87 -18.79 -22.35
N SER A 550 0.54 -19.07 -22.32
CA SER A 550 -0.28 -19.08 -23.55
C SER A 550 -0.24 -17.73 -24.29
N GLN A 551 -0.35 -16.63 -23.56
CA GLN A 551 -0.27 -15.30 -24.17
C GLN A 551 1.14 -15.01 -24.72
N THR A 552 2.19 -15.46 -24.04
CA THR A 552 3.57 -15.34 -24.54
C THR A 552 3.78 -16.12 -25.84
N LEU A 553 3.18 -17.32 -25.97
CA LEU A 553 3.20 -18.08 -27.23
C LEU A 553 2.56 -17.31 -28.38
N LEU A 554 1.41 -16.66 -28.14
CA LEU A 554 0.76 -15.82 -29.15
C LEU A 554 1.61 -14.58 -29.50
N ASN A 555 2.33 -14.01 -28.54
CA ASN A 555 3.28 -12.92 -28.80
C ASN A 555 4.43 -13.39 -29.67
N LEU A 556 4.94 -14.62 -29.48
CA LEU A 556 5.99 -15.19 -30.30
C LEU A 556 5.55 -15.40 -31.76
N VAL A 557 4.31 -15.85 -31.95
CA VAL A 557 3.73 -15.97 -33.31
C VAL A 557 3.66 -14.59 -33.97
N ALA A 558 3.20 -13.55 -33.26
CA ALA A 558 3.16 -12.19 -33.79
C ALA A 558 4.58 -11.66 -34.10
N LEU A 559 5.54 -11.92 -33.22
CA LEU A 559 6.92 -11.51 -33.42
C LEU A 559 7.56 -12.22 -34.62
N LEU A 560 7.24 -13.50 -34.86
CA LEU A 560 7.67 -14.25 -36.03
C LEU A 560 7.10 -13.63 -37.32
N VAL A 561 5.80 -13.33 -37.36
CA VAL A 561 5.16 -12.66 -38.51
C VAL A 561 5.84 -11.30 -38.77
N LEU A 562 6.07 -10.52 -37.72
CA LEU A 562 6.74 -9.22 -37.82
C LEU A 562 8.19 -9.37 -38.33
N GLY A 563 8.90 -10.39 -37.85
CA GLY A 563 10.22 -10.76 -38.33
C GLY A 563 10.23 -11.11 -39.83
N ILE A 564 9.27 -11.91 -40.31
CA ILE A 564 9.12 -12.24 -41.74
C ILE A 564 8.90 -10.97 -42.56
N VAL A 565 7.97 -10.07 -42.11
CA VAL A 565 7.73 -8.79 -42.80
C VAL A 565 9.00 -7.93 -42.82
N MET A 566 9.72 -7.85 -41.71
CA MET A 566 10.99 -7.12 -41.63
C MET A 566 12.01 -7.69 -42.59
N PHE A 567 12.20 -9.01 -42.62
CA PHE A 567 13.19 -9.67 -43.50
C PHE A 567 12.85 -9.55 -44.99
N SER A 568 11.56 -9.59 -45.34
CA SER A 568 11.15 -9.39 -46.75
C SER A 568 11.34 -7.94 -47.21
N SER A 569 11.44 -6.97 -46.28
CA SER A 569 11.63 -5.55 -46.59
C SER A 569 13.09 -5.06 -46.44
N LEU A 570 13.99 -5.86 -45.88
CA LEU A 570 15.38 -5.49 -45.58
C LEU A 570 16.36 -6.53 -46.08
N ASN A 571 17.25 -6.17 -47.03
CA ASN A 571 18.37 -7.01 -47.44
C ASN A 571 19.52 -7.06 -46.40
N LEU A 572 19.25 -6.82 -45.13
CA LEU A 572 20.25 -6.61 -44.06
C LEU A 572 20.99 -7.87 -43.61
N PHE A 573 20.51 -9.05 -43.98
CA PHE A 573 21.01 -10.33 -43.45
C PHE A 573 21.34 -11.37 -44.52
N ASP A 574 21.76 -10.91 -45.70
CA ASP A 574 22.30 -11.82 -46.69
C ASP A 574 23.51 -12.56 -46.10
N GLY A 575 23.32 -13.85 -45.78
CA GLY A 575 24.35 -14.74 -45.24
C GLY A 575 24.20 -15.21 -43.78
N HIS A 576 23.25 -14.69 -42.96
CA HIS A 576 23.15 -15.04 -41.55
C HIS A 576 21.90 -15.88 -41.16
N HIS A 577 21.61 -16.93 -41.97
CA HIS A 577 20.45 -17.83 -41.75
C HIS A 577 20.42 -18.51 -40.37
N ALA A 578 21.58 -18.74 -39.74
CA ALA A 578 21.68 -19.37 -38.44
C ALA A 578 21.13 -18.48 -37.29
N ALA A 579 21.37 -17.17 -37.35
CA ALA A 579 20.84 -16.21 -36.36
C ALA A 579 19.31 -16.09 -36.45
N LEU A 580 18.78 -16.15 -37.69
CA LEU A 580 17.36 -16.21 -37.98
C LEU A 580 16.68 -17.44 -37.36
N LEU A 581 17.27 -18.61 -37.57
CA LEU A 581 16.78 -19.87 -37.01
C LEU A 581 16.78 -19.84 -35.46
N LEU A 582 17.82 -19.29 -34.85
CA LEU A 582 17.94 -19.20 -33.40
C LEU A 582 16.91 -18.28 -32.79
N VAL A 583 16.61 -17.14 -33.42
CA VAL A 583 15.60 -16.18 -32.96
C VAL A 583 14.17 -16.73 -33.15
N ALA A 584 13.92 -17.48 -34.21
CA ALA A 584 12.62 -18.08 -34.50
C ALA A 584 12.38 -19.38 -33.72
N VAL A 585 13.37 -20.24 -33.59
CA VAL A 585 13.26 -21.58 -32.98
C VAL A 585 13.50 -21.53 -31.48
N GLY A 586 14.36 -20.63 -30.98
CA GLY A 586 14.68 -20.53 -29.54
C GLY A 586 13.47 -20.37 -28.64
N PRO A 587 12.59 -19.38 -28.86
CA PRO A 587 11.38 -19.20 -28.09
C PRO A 587 10.39 -20.36 -28.21
N LEU A 588 10.30 -20.98 -29.41
CA LEU A 588 9.44 -22.16 -29.62
C LEU A 588 9.97 -23.38 -28.83
N ALA A 589 11.30 -23.57 -28.83
CA ALA A 589 11.96 -24.63 -28.05
C ALA A 589 11.74 -24.42 -26.50
N ILE A 590 11.83 -23.20 -26.03
CA ILE A 590 11.53 -22.85 -24.61
C ILE A 590 10.07 -23.16 -24.28
N ALA A 591 9.15 -22.78 -25.16
CA ALA A 591 7.73 -23.03 -24.97
C ALA A 591 7.42 -24.53 -24.97
N LEU A 592 8.02 -25.29 -25.91
CA LEU A 592 7.87 -26.74 -26.00
C LEU A 592 8.48 -27.43 -24.75
N SER A 593 9.64 -26.95 -24.27
CA SER A 593 10.26 -27.44 -23.04
C SER A 593 9.34 -27.24 -21.82
N LEU A 594 8.67 -26.09 -21.72
CA LEU A 594 7.73 -25.80 -20.62
C LEU A 594 6.48 -26.70 -20.67
N VAL A 595 5.98 -26.99 -21.89
CA VAL A 595 4.85 -27.93 -22.10
C VAL A 595 5.25 -29.36 -21.75
N MET A 596 6.48 -29.74 -22.06
CA MET A 596 7.00 -31.10 -21.81
C MET A 596 7.54 -31.27 -20.37
N ALA A 597 7.86 -30.18 -19.67
CA ALA A 597 8.44 -30.21 -18.31
C ALA A 597 7.70 -31.13 -17.31
N PRO A 598 6.34 -31.19 -17.27
CA PRO A 598 5.63 -32.11 -16.39
C PRO A 598 5.85 -33.59 -16.71
N ALA A 599 6.18 -33.91 -17.96
CA ALA A 599 6.46 -35.29 -18.38
C ALA A 599 7.89 -35.73 -17.99
N LEU A 600 8.80 -34.75 -17.86
CA LEU A 600 10.20 -34.98 -17.49
C LEU A 600 10.38 -35.22 -15.98
N VAL A 601 9.42 -34.82 -15.15
CA VAL A 601 9.46 -35.09 -13.70
C VAL A 601 8.90 -36.50 -13.41
N PRO A 602 9.70 -37.45 -12.94
CA PRO A 602 9.29 -38.86 -12.76
C PRO A 602 8.09 -39.02 -11.83
N ARG A 603 7.16 -39.92 -12.22
CA ARG A 603 5.91 -40.22 -11.46
C ARG A 603 6.14 -41.00 -10.16
N GLY A 604 7.34 -41.25 -9.77
CA GLY A 604 7.62 -42.08 -8.61
C GLY A 604 9.00 -41.91 -8.00
N ALA A 605 9.56 -40.69 -8.12
CA ALA A 605 10.85 -40.38 -7.51
C ALA A 605 10.79 -40.61 -6.00
N ARG A 606 11.09 -41.82 -5.55
CA ARG A 606 11.29 -42.19 -4.14
C ARG A 606 12.63 -41.57 -3.72
N SER A 607 12.58 -40.36 -3.14
CA SER A 607 13.76 -39.79 -2.49
C SER A 607 13.84 -40.29 -1.04
N ARG A 608 15.06 -40.61 -0.60
CA ARG A 608 15.34 -40.94 0.81
C ARG A 608 15.07 -39.77 1.77
N SER A 609 14.92 -38.56 1.26
CA SER A 609 14.58 -37.35 2.05
C SER A 609 13.12 -36.98 1.86
N ALA A 610 12.32 -37.00 2.93
CA ALA A 610 10.91 -36.61 2.92
C ALA A 610 10.71 -35.16 2.42
N ARG A 611 11.66 -34.24 2.69
CA ARG A 611 11.64 -32.84 2.21
C ARG A 611 11.80 -32.77 0.68
N LEU A 612 12.73 -33.55 0.11
CA LEU A 612 12.97 -33.56 -1.33
C LEU A 612 11.79 -34.23 -2.08
N HIS A 613 11.20 -35.27 -1.52
CA HIS A 613 10.00 -35.91 -2.06
C HIS A 613 8.81 -34.94 -2.09
N GLY A 614 8.53 -34.23 -0.97
CA GLY A 614 7.47 -33.20 -0.91
C GLY A 614 7.69 -32.07 -1.90
N LEU A 615 8.93 -31.64 -2.11
CA LEU A 615 9.29 -30.59 -3.06
C LEU A 615 9.08 -31.04 -4.51
N LEU A 616 9.46 -32.26 -4.88
CA LEU A 616 9.25 -32.83 -6.21
C LEU A 616 7.76 -33.04 -6.52
N VAL A 617 6.98 -33.53 -5.58
CA VAL A 617 5.52 -33.70 -5.71
C VAL A 617 4.84 -32.33 -5.87
N GLY A 618 5.21 -31.33 -5.04
CA GLY A 618 4.71 -29.98 -5.13
C GLY A 618 5.05 -29.31 -6.46
N MET A 619 6.28 -29.43 -6.91
CA MET A 619 6.76 -28.89 -8.20
C MET A 619 6.00 -29.50 -9.38
N ARG A 620 5.82 -30.83 -9.38
CA ARG A 620 5.04 -31.52 -10.42
C ARG A 620 3.58 -31.08 -10.42
N ALA A 621 2.95 -30.96 -9.27
CA ALA A 621 1.57 -30.49 -9.14
C ALA A 621 1.45 -29.05 -9.66
N ALA A 622 2.42 -28.18 -9.40
CA ALA A 622 2.48 -26.83 -9.96
C ALA A 622 2.64 -26.82 -11.49
N LEU A 623 3.53 -27.64 -12.04
CA LEU A 623 3.73 -27.76 -13.49
C LEU A 623 2.48 -28.28 -14.22
N VAL A 624 1.77 -29.27 -13.63
CA VAL A 624 0.49 -29.77 -14.19
C VAL A 624 -0.56 -28.66 -14.22
N ARG A 625 -0.63 -27.82 -13.18
CA ARG A 625 -1.56 -26.68 -13.13
C ARG A 625 -1.18 -25.58 -14.12
N VAL A 626 0.11 -25.31 -14.31
CA VAL A 626 0.58 -24.39 -15.35
C VAL A 626 0.18 -24.90 -16.73
N ARG A 627 0.31 -26.19 -17.00
CA ARG A 627 -0.15 -26.79 -18.26
C ARG A 627 -1.65 -26.61 -18.49
N ALA A 628 -2.48 -26.60 -17.43
CA ALA A 628 -3.90 -26.31 -17.57
C ALA A 628 -4.16 -24.91 -18.17
N GLY A 629 -3.26 -23.96 -17.97
CA GLY A 629 -3.32 -22.64 -18.62
C GLY A 629 -3.19 -22.66 -20.15
N LEU A 630 -2.68 -23.76 -20.73
CA LEU A 630 -2.54 -23.94 -22.18
C LEU A 630 -3.81 -24.53 -22.83
N SER A 631 -4.86 -24.78 -22.04
CA SER A 631 -6.12 -25.39 -22.51
C SER A 631 -6.84 -24.60 -23.63
N VAL A 632 -6.51 -23.31 -23.79
CA VAL A 632 -7.08 -22.47 -24.85
C VAL A 632 -6.81 -23.05 -26.25
N PHE A 633 -5.64 -23.63 -26.47
CA PHE A 633 -5.27 -24.19 -27.78
C PHE A 633 -6.08 -25.45 -28.16
N GLY A 634 -6.71 -26.09 -27.20
CA GLY A 634 -7.65 -27.21 -27.40
C GLY A 634 -9.13 -26.78 -27.56
N GLN A 635 -9.43 -25.46 -27.50
CA GLN A 635 -10.80 -24.95 -27.53
C GLN A 635 -10.97 -23.88 -28.64
N PRO A 636 -11.26 -24.25 -29.89
CA PRO A 636 -11.30 -23.33 -31.04
C PRO A 636 -12.19 -22.10 -30.83
N ARG A 637 -13.32 -22.27 -30.14
CA ARG A 637 -14.27 -21.19 -29.85
C ARG A 637 -13.67 -20.06 -29.00
N LEU A 638 -12.69 -20.33 -28.18
CA LEU A 638 -11.97 -19.36 -27.34
C LEU A 638 -10.58 -19.03 -27.88
N ALA A 639 -9.94 -19.96 -28.60
CA ALA A 639 -8.66 -19.74 -29.23
C ALA A 639 -8.72 -18.71 -30.37
N ILE A 640 -9.71 -18.82 -31.26
CA ILE A 640 -9.85 -17.90 -32.41
C ILE A 640 -9.97 -16.44 -31.95
N PRO A 641 -10.89 -16.04 -31.05
CA PRO A 641 -10.97 -14.66 -30.59
C PRO A 641 -9.72 -14.23 -29.80
N ALA A 642 -9.05 -15.14 -29.06
CA ALA A 642 -7.81 -14.82 -28.38
C ALA A 642 -6.68 -14.51 -29.37
N VAL A 643 -6.51 -15.34 -30.40
CA VAL A 643 -5.49 -15.15 -31.46
C VAL A 643 -5.81 -13.88 -32.24
N ALA A 644 -7.05 -13.70 -32.69
CA ALA A 644 -7.46 -12.53 -33.46
C ALA A 644 -7.22 -11.23 -32.68
N ALA A 645 -7.65 -11.16 -31.40
CA ALA A 645 -7.43 -9.98 -30.55
C ALA A 645 -5.93 -9.72 -30.31
N GLN A 646 -5.13 -10.77 -30.07
CA GLN A 646 -3.69 -10.62 -29.83
C GLN A 646 -2.95 -10.14 -31.08
N LEU A 647 -3.23 -10.72 -32.26
CA LEU A 647 -2.62 -10.30 -33.54
C LEU A 647 -3.06 -8.89 -33.94
N SER A 648 -4.35 -8.55 -33.76
CA SER A 648 -4.84 -7.19 -33.98
C SER A 648 -4.16 -6.19 -33.05
N ALA A 649 -3.89 -6.54 -31.79
CA ALA A 649 -3.16 -5.69 -30.87
C ALA A 649 -1.74 -5.39 -31.37
N TRP A 650 -1.04 -6.39 -31.94
CA TRP A 650 0.28 -6.21 -32.52
C TRP A 650 0.23 -5.39 -33.82
N ALA A 651 -0.77 -5.61 -34.68
CA ALA A 651 -0.95 -4.81 -35.89
C ALA A 651 -1.20 -3.33 -35.56
N ILE A 652 -2.05 -3.04 -34.57
CA ILE A 652 -2.29 -1.66 -34.13
C ILE A 652 -1.01 -1.06 -33.51
N GLN A 653 -0.24 -1.81 -32.76
CA GLN A 653 1.04 -1.34 -32.22
C GLN A 653 2.06 -1.06 -33.33
N TRP A 654 2.10 -1.88 -34.35
CA TRP A 654 2.91 -1.64 -35.57
C TRP A 654 2.50 -0.34 -36.26
N ILE A 655 1.19 -0.13 -36.47
CA ILE A 655 0.67 1.11 -37.04
C ILE A 655 1.02 2.31 -36.15
N ALA A 656 0.94 2.16 -34.81
CA ALA A 656 1.31 3.23 -33.87
C ALA A 656 2.80 3.61 -34.03
N CYS A 657 3.68 2.63 -34.16
CA CYS A 657 5.11 2.90 -34.46
C CYS A 657 5.30 3.67 -35.80
N TYR A 658 4.51 3.33 -36.81
CA TYR A 658 4.55 4.07 -38.09
C TYR A 658 4.01 5.50 -37.95
N VAL A 659 2.88 5.69 -37.26
CA VAL A 659 2.30 7.01 -37.00
C VAL A 659 3.26 7.92 -36.24
N LEU A 660 4.10 7.37 -35.35
CA LEU A 660 5.15 8.14 -34.70
C LEU A 660 6.32 8.48 -35.60
N LEU A 661 6.62 7.70 -36.68
CA LEU A 661 7.55 8.11 -37.76
C LEU A 661 6.99 9.30 -38.54
N VAL A 662 5.68 9.24 -38.86
CA VAL A 662 4.97 10.37 -39.50
C VAL A 662 5.01 11.62 -38.63
N ALA A 663 4.85 11.47 -37.30
CA ALA A 663 4.92 12.57 -36.34
C ALA A 663 6.25 13.37 -36.43
N LEU A 664 7.33 12.72 -36.82
CA LEU A 664 8.66 13.30 -36.97
C LEU A 664 9.01 13.65 -38.45
N GLY A 665 8.07 13.44 -39.37
CA GLY A 665 8.33 13.65 -40.82
C GLY A 665 9.33 12.68 -41.43
N LEU A 666 9.45 11.46 -40.85
CA LEU A 666 10.41 10.43 -41.29
C LEU A 666 9.78 9.41 -42.25
N ASP A 667 8.47 9.52 -42.53
CA ASP A 667 7.70 8.58 -43.35
C ASP A 667 8.20 8.47 -44.78
N GLY A 668 8.77 9.55 -45.34
CA GLY A 668 9.38 9.52 -46.68
C GLY A 668 10.67 8.72 -46.77
N ARG A 669 11.36 8.45 -45.66
CA ARG A 669 12.60 7.65 -45.57
C ARG A 669 12.40 6.33 -44.87
N ALA A 670 11.52 6.28 -43.89
CA ALA A 670 11.29 5.12 -43.02
C ALA A 670 9.80 4.77 -43.03
N GLY A 671 9.42 3.83 -43.87
CA GLY A 671 8.04 3.39 -44.05
C GLY A 671 7.58 2.32 -43.00
N LEU A 672 6.53 1.58 -43.36
CA LEU A 672 5.98 0.51 -42.53
C LEU A 672 7.00 -0.59 -42.18
N GLY A 673 7.97 -0.86 -43.07
CA GLY A 673 9.06 -1.82 -42.82
C GLY A 673 9.97 -1.35 -41.67
N ALA A 674 10.27 -0.06 -41.59
CA ALA A 674 11.06 0.52 -40.51
C ALA A 674 10.32 0.41 -39.18
N ALA A 675 9.01 0.71 -39.15
CA ALA A 675 8.17 0.54 -38.00
C ALA A 675 8.13 -0.92 -37.52
N ALA A 676 8.08 -1.89 -38.44
CA ALA A 676 8.15 -3.32 -38.11
C ALA A 676 9.51 -3.69 -37.51
N GLY A 677 10.61 -3.21 -38.12
CA GLY A 677 11.96 -3.44 -37.63
C GLY A 677 12.22 -2.88 -36.26
N VAL A 678 11.74 -1.65 -35.98
CA VAL A 678 11.84 -1.04 -34.65
C VAL A 678 11.01 -1.84 -33.64
N LEU A 679 9.75 -2.15 -33.95
CA LEU A 679 8.89 -2.91 -33.05
C LEU A 679 9.48 -4.29 -32.72
N PHE A 680 10.07 -4.96 -33.72
CA PHE A 680 10.77 -6.21 -33.53
C PHE A 680 12.01 -6.05 -32.63
N ALA A 681 12.90 -5.12 -32.92
CA ALA A 681 14.15 -4.91 -32.20
C ALA A 681 13.90 -4.51 -30.73
N VAL A 682 12.92 -3.63 -30.49
CA VAL A 682 12.55 -3.22 -29.14
C VAL A 682 12.01 -4.40 -28.33
N ASN A 683 11.18 -5.26 -28.91
CA ASN A 683 10.64 -6.43 -28.17
C ASN A 683 11.71 -7.51 -27.92
N VAL A 684 12.65 -7.72 -28.84
CA VAL A 684 13.77 -8.63 -28.65
C VAL A 684 14.72 -8.12 -27.56
N THR A 685 15.11 -6.86 -27.61
CA THR A 685 16.00 -6.24 -26.61
C THR A 685 15.32 -6.13 -25.22
N ALA A 686 14.01 -5.95 -25.20
CA ALA A 686 13.24 -5.96 -23.98
C ALA A 686 13.26 -7.33 -23.25
N ALA A 687 13.66 -8.42 -23.90
CA ALA A 687 13.86 -9.71 -23.23
C ALA A 687 15.06 -9.70 -22.27
N LEU A 688 16.02 -8.78 -22.45
CA LEU A 688 17.19 -8.62 -21.58
C LEU A 688 16.92 -7.53 -20.52
N PRO A 689 16.68 -7.89 -19.25
CA PRO A 689 16.39 -6.92 -18.19
C PRO A 689 17.67 -6.25 -17.67
N ALA A 690 18.35 -5.47 -18.51
CA ALA A 690 19.64 -4.87 -18.15
C ALA A 690 19.51 -3.52 -17.43
N THR A 691 18.44 -2.74 -17.72
CA THR A 691 18.21 -1.42 -17.11
C THR A 691 16.77 -1.27 -16.63
N PRO A 692 16.47 -0.44 -15.60
CA PRO A 692 15.11 -0.09 -15.24
C PRO A 692 14.38 0.52 -16.45
N SER A 693 13.15 0.02 -16.72
CA SER A 693 12.32 0.45 -17.88
C SER A 693 13.01 0.33 -19.25
N ASN A 694 14.10 -0.44 -19.38
CA ASN A 694 14.92 -0.59 -20.58
C ASN A 694 15.47 0.74 -21.17
N VAL A 695 15.56 1.80 -20.34
CA VAL A 695 16.10 3.10 -20.77
C VAL A 695 17.54 2.93 -21.30
N GLY A 696 17.83 3.52 -22.42
CA GLY A 696 19.10 3.42 -23.14
C GLY A 696 19.13 2.28 -24.15
N ILE A 697 18.78 1.05 -23.77
CA ILE A 697 18.74 -0.12 -24.67
C ILE A 697 17.61 0.03 -25.69
N PHE A 698 16.49 0.52 -25.29
CA PHE A 698 15.34 0.81 -26.15
C PHE A 698 15.69 1.83 -27.23
N GLN A 699 16.31 2.96 -26.86
CA GLN A 699 16.74 3.97 -27.79
C GLN A 699 17.85 3.45 -28.73
N ALA A 700 18.79 2.67 -28.20
CA ALA A 700 19.84 2.07 -29.00
C ALA A 700 19.25 1.14 -30.08
N ALA A 701 18.23 0.35 -29.75
CA ALA A 701 17.54 -0.51 -30.71
C ALA A 701 16.88 0.33 -31.84
N CYS A 702 16.22 1.43 -31.52
CA CYS A 702 15.63 2.35 -32.49
C CYS A 702 16.72 2.98 -33.40
N VAL A 703 17.82 3.46 -32.80
CA VAL A 703 18.93 4.06 -33.54
C VAL A 703 19.54 3.05 -34.50
N VAL A 704 19.86 1.83 -34.03
CA VAL A 704 20.49 0.79 -34.90
C VAL A 704 19.62 0.48 -36.10
N VAL A 705 18.32 0.29 -35.93
CA VAL A 705 17.40 -0.02 -37.03
C VAL A 705 17.27 1.14 -38.00
N LEU A 706 17.01 2.35 -37.51
CA LEU A 706 16.70 3.51 -38.34
C LEU A 706 17.94 4.06 -39.05
N THR A 707 19.10 4.07 -38.39
CA THR A 707 20.33 4.57 -39.02
C THR A 707 20.96 3.53 -39.97
N GLY A 708 20.95 2.23 -39.56
CA GLY A 708 21.61 1.17 -40.33
C GLY A 708 20.87 0.82 -41.61
N ALA A 709 19.55 0.70 -41.58
CA ALA A 709 18.75 0.22 -42.70
C ALA A 709 18.07 1.33 -43.51
N TYR A 710 17.75 2.46 -42.86
CA TYR A 710 16.93 3.51 -43.49
C TYR A 710 17.67 4.85 -43.62
N HIS A 711 18.96 4.90 -43.28
CA HIS A 711 19.82 6.09 -43.37
C HIS A 711 19.22 7.33 -42.72
N VAL A 712 18.41 7.16 -41.64
CA VAL A 712 17.88 8.25 -40.82
C VAL A 712 19.03 8.82 -39.99
N SER A 713 19.03 10.15 -39.75
CA SER A 713 20.07 10.73 -38.91
C SER A 713 20.02 10.15 -37.48
N SER A 714 21.17 10.04 -36.82
CA SER A 714 21.23 9.51 -35.44
C SER A 714 20.43 10.38 -34.46
N ALA A 715 20.31 11.69 -34.73
CA ALA A 715 19.51 12.61 -33.89
C ALA A 715 18.01 12.33 -34.02
N ASP A 716 17.49 12.17 -35.24
CA ASP A 716 16.09 11.88 -35.51
C ASP A 716 15.71 10.47 -35.02
N ALA A 717 16.59 9.49 -35.23
CA ALA A 717 16.41 8.13 -34.74
C ALA A 717 16.36 8.06 -33.21
N LEU A 718 17.20 8.85 -32.52
CA LEU A 718 17.17 8.96 -31.06
C LEU A 718 15.91 9.71 -30.58
N GLY A 719 15.54 10.81 -31.24
CA GLY A 719 14.31 11.56 -31.00
C GLY A 719 13.08 10.68 -31.12
N TYR A 720 13.01 9.86 -32.16
CA TYR A 720 11.96 8.86 -32.34
C TYR A 720 11.94 7.84 -31.20
N GLY A 721 13.08 7.29 -30.80
CA GLY A 721 13.15 6.34 -29.67
C GLY A 721 12.70 6.94 -28.34
N ILE A 722 12.97 8.24 -28.11
CA ILE A 722 12.51 8.97 -26.91
C ILE A 722 10.99 9.14 -26.94
N ILE A 723 10.42 9.59 -28.09
CA ILE A 723 8.97 9.77 -28.25
C ILE A 723 8.23 8.43 -28.10
N LEU A 724 8.72 7.37 -28.75
CA LEU A 724 8.10 6.05 -28.68
C LEU A 724 8.08 5.54 -27.24
N GLN A 725 9.18 5.65 -26.50
CA GLN A 725 9.22 5.24 -25.10
C GLN A 725 8.34 6.13 -24.21
N ALA A 726 8.30 7.44 -24.46
CA ALA A 726 7.40 8.35 -23.73
C ALA A 726 5.92 7.97 -23.93
N VAL A 727 5.53 7.62 -25.16
CA VAL A 727 4.19 7.15 -25.50
C VAL A 727 3.88 5.81 -24.81
N GLU A 728 4.83 4.86 -24.76
CA GLU A 728 4.64 3.60 -24.02
C GLU A 728 4.44 3.84 -22.52
N ILE A 729 5.25 4.71 -21.91
CA ILE A 729 5.12 5.07 -20.49
C ILE A 729 3.79 5.80 -20.25
N ALA A 730 3.43 6.75 -21.09
CA ALA A 730 2.17 7.48 -21.01
C ALA A 730 0.96 6.52 -21.12
N THR A 731 1.02 5.54 -22.05
CA THR A 731 0.00 4.50 -22.17
C THR A 731 -0.13 3.68 -20.88
N ALA A 732 1.00 3.27 -20.28
CA ALA A 732 1.03 2.52 -19.04
C ALA A 732 0.41 3.33 -17.87
N VAL A 733 0.70 4.63 -17.81
CA VAL A 733 0.18 5.54 -16.76
C VAL A 733 -1.32 5.81 -16.99
N VAL A 734 -1.72 6.21 -18.20
CA VAL A 734 -3.12 6.57 -18.54
C VAL A 734 -4.07 5.39 -18.30
N MET A 735 -3.66 4.17 -18.67
CA MET A 735 -4.50 2.98 -18.52
C MET A 735 -4.34 2.34 -17.14
N GLY A 736 -3.12 2.31 -16.59
CA GLY A 736 -2.79 1.57 -15.38
C GLY A 736 -3.10 2.32 -14.09
N MET A 737 -2.91 3.65 -14.04
CA MET A 737 -3.17 4.43 -12.83
C MET A 737 -4.64 4.40 -12.40
N PRO A 738 -5.65 4.61 -13.29
CA PRO A 738 -7.04 4.48 -12.91
C PRO A 738 -7.39 3.07 -12.42
N ALA A 739 -6.82 2.03 -13.06
CA ALA A 739 -7.03 0.64 -12.66
C ALA A 739 -6.41 0.36 -11.27
N LEU A 740 -5.21 0.87 -11.00
CA LEU A 740 -4.53 0.73 -9.71
C LEU A 740 -5.25 1.47 -8.59
N VAL A 741 -5.70 2.69 -8.84
CA VAL A 741 -6.47 3.49 -7.88
C VAL A 741 -7.78 2.80 -7.51
N LYS A 742 -8.46 2.20 -8.49
CA LYS A 742 -9.70 1.45 -8.27
C LYS A 742 -9.48 0.16 -7.45
N GLU A 743 -8.29 -0.44 -7.52
CA GLU A 743 -7.94 -1.63 -6.72
C GLU A 743 -7.60 -1.29 -5.26
N GLY A 744 -7.28 -0.05 -4.93
CA GLY A 744 -6.89 0.37 -3.58
C GLY A 744 -5.66 -0.36 -3.03
N LEU A 745 -4.77 -0.83 -3.92
CA LEU A 745 -3.67 -1.73 -3.57
C LEU A 745 -2.34 -1.02 -3.39
N SER A 746 -1.70 -1.28 -2.25
CA SER A 746 -0.25 -1.20 -2.14
C SER A 746 0.37 -2.59 -2.43
N TRP A 747 1.61 -2.62 -2.90
CA TRP A 747 2.36 -3.86 -3.15
C TRP A 747 2.51 -4.77 -1.91
N ARG A 748 2.50 -4.17 -0.73
CA ARG A 748 2.50 -4.86 0.56
C ARG A 748 1.18 -5.61 0.82
N ASP A 749 0.07 -5.03 0.38
CA ASP A 749 -1.27 -5.61 0.53
C ASP A 749 -1.43 -6.88 -0.31
N VAL A 750 -0.83 -6.91 -1.49
CA VAL A 750 -0.86 -8.08 -2.39
C VAL A 750 -0.16 -9.29 -1.75
N ARG A 751 0.97 -9.07 -1.06
CA ARG A 751 1.72 -10.14 -0.37
C ARG A 751 0.96 -10.68 0.84
N LEU A 752 0.39 -9.81 1.65
CA LEU A 752 -0.36 -10.20 2.86
C LEU A 752 -1.65 -10.95 2.51
N ARG A 753 -2.36 -10.53 1.46
CA ARG A 753 -3.59 -11.19 1.03
C ARG A 753 -3.37 -12.60 0.47
N ALA A 754 -2.24 -12.86 -0.17
CA ALA A 754 -1.88 -14.20 -0.63
C ALA A 754 -1.70 -15.20 0.53
N LEU A 755 -1.31 -14.73 1.71
CA LEU A 755 -1.15 -15.53 2.92
C LEU A 755 -2.50 -15.89 3.57
N HIS A 756 -3.56 -15.11 3.33
CA HIS A 756 -4.87 -15.26 3.97
C HIS A 756 -5.86 -16.15 3.19
N ALA A 757 -5.46 -16.75 2.08
CA ALA A 757 -6.35 -17.52 1.21
C ALA A 757 -6.55 -19.00 1.63
N ALA A 758 -5.96 -19.49 2.73
CA ALA A 758 -6.15 -20.85 3.18
C ALA A 758 -7.43 -20.99 4.04
N PRO A 759 -8.24 -22.06 3.86
CA PRO A 759 -9.32 -22.37 4.79
C PRO A 759 -8.74 -22.58 6.21
N VAL A 760 -9.46 -22.11 7.21
CA VAL A 760 -9.12 -22.31 8.62
C VAL A 760 -9.81 -23.59 9.08
N GLU A 761 -9.01 -24.56 9.55
CA GLU A 761 -9.52 -25.80 10.15
C GLU A 761 -9.20 -25.75 11.66
N LEU A 762 -10.23 -25.81 12.49
CA LEU A 762 -10.07 -26.02 13.93
C LEU A 762 -9.94 -27.51 14.21
N GLY A 763 -8.92 -27.91 14.97
CA GLY A 763 -8.70 -29.31 15.34
C GLY A 763 -9.88 -29.89 16.12
N ALA A 764 -10.25 -31.14 15.85
CA ALA A 764 -11.24 -31.87 16.62
C ALA A 764 -10.80 -31.97 18.10
N ARG A 765 -11.76 -31.95 19.05
CA ARG A 765 -11.50 -32.16 20.48
C ARG A 765 -10.73 -33.47 20.68
N GLY A 766 -9.48 -33.41 21.09
CA GLY A 766 -8.75 -34.61 21.49
C GLY A 766 -7.27 -34.60 21.14
N GLY A 767 -6.51 -33.68 21.66
CA GLY A 767 -5.05 -33.73 21.60
C GLY A 767 -4.46 -32.72 22.56
N ALA A 768 -4.00 -33.19 23.70
CA ALA A 768 -3.26 -32.39 24.66
C ALA A 768 -2.16 -31.60 23.94
N VAL A 769 -2.20 -30.28 24.06
CA VAL A 769 -1.12 -29.39 23.61
C VAL A 769 0.15 -29.87 24.32
N GLY A 770 1.00 -30.56 23.58
CA GLY A 770 2.32 -30.97 24.06
C GLY A 770 3.07 -29.73 24.49
N ARG A 771 3.39 -29.63 25.77
CA ARG A 771 4.35 -28.71 26.35
C ARG A 771 5.65 -28.83 25.52
N ARG A 772 5.90 -27.88 24.65
CA ARG A 772 7.27 -27.68 24.17
C ARG A 772 8.07 -27.08 25.32
N GLY A 773 9.00 -27.90 25.73
CA GLY A 773 9.82 -27.71 26.92
C GLY A 773 10.49 -26.35 26.97
N THR A 774 10.46 -25.79 28.14
CA THR A 774 11.46 -24.85 28.64
C THR A 774 12.83 -25.49 28.46
N ALA A 775 13.60 -25.01 27.48
CA ALA A 775 15.03 -25.26 27.48
C ALA A 775 15.62 -24.41 28.59
N GLU A 776 16.06 -25.10 29.63
CA GLU A 776 16.92 -24.58 30.70
C GLU A 776 18.13 -23.89 30.06
N VAL A 777 18.35 -22.64 30.45
CA VAL A 777 19.62 -21.96 30.30
C VAL A 777 20.36 -22.20 31.61
N GLU A 778 21.24 -23.20 31.64
CA GLU A 778 22.37 -23.26 32.56
C GLU A 778 23.67 -23.09 31.77
N ALA A 779 24.53 -22.21 32.34
CA ALA A 779 25.91 -21.84 32.04
C ALA A 779 26.13 -20.76 30.99
#